data_f63474b2e58cb3e7a3f7e1b50e2ec139
#
_entry.id   f63474b2e58cb3e7a3f7e1b50e2ec139
#
_cell.length_a   1.000
_cell.length_b   1.000
_cell.length_c   1.000
_cell.angle_alpha   90.00
_cell.angle_beta   90.00
_cell.angle_gamma   90.00
#
_symmetry.space_group_name_H-M   'P 1'
#
loop_
_entity.id
_entity.type
_entity.pdbx_description
1 polymer ?
#
loop_
_entity_poly.entity_id
_entity_poly.type
_entity_poly.pdbx_seq_one_letter_code
_entity_poly.pdbx_strand_id
1 'polypeptide(L)'
;MKTPFFKLSMLTLALAAGYAQAEDLPAEHKQELQNITVKGDISTRRVTTKKMDESTSTDMKDVLFNEPSINFGGGNATSQWVSIRGMGQDQIDMKVDNTYSDSQIFHHNGRFLLDPSLVKVVGVQKGTGSASAGIGATSGAIVAKTVDAADLLHEGQNVGFKVNAGVSSNKGYNRGAAVYGRWGGLDALITGNWVTEKDYKAGNGYRSATGKKVNGSAIGQRGLLAKFAYNFNDDHRVELSHRQEKTYGTRNLREEFDFAQAGRSATNSPRYRILTQDTTNLAYEGKQLGALGSLKANVYTQTIKREEPSATGTPTNKIVTNGANVGFDTPLFGKHTLKYGVNWRKEKSKPDSVGAGRVHEEKTDYGIYAEGIWDISPVTLTTGVRYDHYKTLFSGNSKSSGSKVNPSIGVIWDATPDLSFNANLNYASRSPRLYEVMLSGSRTALADPNLKAERARNAEVGVKYKLNDALFIEASYFDQQIKDVQAWRSLGRGRFMAYNGGTLKNKGYEISTSYRWRGLTARAGVAYNKPKIDSTNIDSLVTFVPVGRTWTAGLSYQFENPNLEIGWRGRFVQRTEHSAYQRGSGGGTERPGYGVNDIYLNWKPLPNKDNLNVNFAINNVGNKYYKSHTQRESTNGSSLPEAGRDVRLGVNYRW
;
A
#
# COMPACT_ATOMS: atom_id res chain seq x y z
N MET A 1 -3.02 -40.70 5.36
CA MET A 1 -1.60 -40.41 5.36
C MET A 1 -1.33 -39.29 6.34
N LYS A 2 -0.49 -39.56 7.34
CA LYS A 2 -0.29 -38.74 8.52
C LYS A 2 0.47 -37.44 8.18
N THR A 3 -0.11 -36.29 8.49
CA THR A 3 0.56 -34.97 8.49
C THR A 3 1.57 -34.91 9.61
N PRO A 4 2.79 -34.43 9.39
CA PRO A 4 3.71 -34.19 10.49
C PRO A 4 3.29 -32.89 11.23
N PHE A 5 2.91 -33.05 12.47
CA PHE A 5 2.79 -31.98 13.45
C PHE A 5 4.18 -31.33 13.66
N PHE A 6 4.33 -30.10 13.24
CA PHE A 6 5.40 -29.24 13.73
C PHE A 6 5.08 -28.91 15.20
N LYS A 7 5.75 -29.58 16.10
CA LYS A 7 5.60 -29.35 17.53
C LYS A 7 6.10 -27.95 17.90
N LEU A 8 5.30 -27.29 18.68
CA LEU A 8 5.45 -25.97 19.31
C LEU A 8 6.61 -25.93 20.30
N SER A 9 7.85 -26.23 19.88
CA SER A 9 9.02 -26.23 20.75
C SER A 9 9.95 -25.01 20.60
N MET A 10 9.61 -24.02 19.74
CA MET A 10 10.37 -22.78 19.64
C MET A 10 9.86 -21.64 20.53
N LEU A 11 8.69 -21.76 21.14
CA LEU A 11 8.18 -20.72 22.04
C LEU A 11 8.78 -20.79 23.45
N THR A 12 9.35 -21.93 23.83
CA THR A 12 9.95 -22.15 25.16
C THR A 12 11.40 -21.69 25.28
N LEU A 13 12.11 -21.48 24.18
CA LEU A 13 13.50 -20.98 24.22
C LEU A 13 13.59 -19.45 24.39
N ALA A 14 12.53 -18.70 24.10
CA ALA A 14 12.50 -17.25 24.24
C ALA A 14 12.24 -16.75 25.67
N LEU A 15 11.77 -17.61 26.55
CA LEU A 15 11.41 -17.25 27.94
C LEU A 15 12.50 -17.53 28.98
N ALA A 16 13.58 -18.23 28.63
CA ALA A 16 14.63 -18.62 29.56
C ALA A 16 15.88 -17.70 29.59
N ALA A 17 15.95 -16.65 28.75
CA ALA A 17 17.12 -15.76 28.65
C ALA A 17 16.89 -14.37 29.27
N GLY A 18 16.00 -14.21 30.20
CA GLY A 18 15.52 -12.94 30.72
C GLY A 18 16.29 -12.34 31.88
N TYR A 19 17.61 -12.36 31.96
CA TYR A 19 18.37 -11.50 32.87
C TYR A 19 19.79 -11.27 32.31
N ALA A 20 19.94 -10.29 31.42
CA ALA A 20 21.24 -9.67 31.15
C ALA A 20 21.03 -8.17 30.95
N GLN A 21 21.77 -7.36 31.68
CA GLN A 21 21.74 -5.91 31.67
C GLN A 21 21.96 -5.38 30.25
N ALA A 22 21.08 -4.45 29.82
CA ALA A 22 21.21 -3.76 28.55
C ALA A 22 22.42 -2.83 28.59
N GLU A 23 23.44 -3.11 27.79
CA GLU A 23 24.45 -2.14 27.42
C GLU A 23 23.90 -1.16 26.39
N ASP A 24 24.25 0.12 26.50
CA ASP A 24 23.78 1.22 25.66
C ASP A 24 24.01 0.95 24.16
N LEU A 25 22.91 0.92 23.41
CA LEU A 25 22.92 0.86 21.96
C LEU A 25 23.33 2.22 21.35
N PRO A 26 24.01 2.25 20.19
CA PRO A 26 24.35 3.49 19.49
C PRO A 26 23.10 4.33 19.18
N ALA A 27 23.23 5.66 19.22
CA ALA A 27 22.13 6.63 19.08
C ALA A 27 21.31 6.49 17.77
N GLU A 28 21.89 5.96 16.68
CA GLU A 28 21.21 5.69 15.42
C GLU A 28 20.11 4.63 15.51
N HIS A 29 20.22 3.67 16.42
CA HIS A 29 19.21 2.63 16.63
C HIS A 29 18.03 3.10 17.50
N LYS A 30 18.24 4.15 18.32
CA LYS A 30 17.18 4.79 19.11
C LYS A 30 16.16 5.54 18.26
N GLN A 31 16.58 6.08 17.11
CA GLN A 31 15.69 6.84 16.22
C GLN A 31 14.63 5.99 15.49
N GLU A 32 14.91 4.69 15.24
CA GLU A 32 13.93 3.78 14.60
C GLU A 32 12.75 3.41 15.52
N LEU A 33 12.91 3.49 16.84
CA LEU A 33 11.88 3.12 17.82
C LEU A 33 11.14 4.34 18.41
N GLN A 34 11.74 5.52 18.42
CA GLN A 34 11.18 6.71 19.10
C GLN A 34 10.08 7.44 18.32
N ASN A 35 9.89 7.19 17.03
CA ASN A 35 8.98 7.96 16.18
C ASN A 35 7.64 7.28 15.84
N ILE A 36 7.20 6.27 16.60
CA ILE A 36 5.96 5.53 16.30
C ILE A 36 4.82 5.85 17.29
N THR A 37 4.88 6.95 17.98
CA THR A 37 3.71 7.38 18.75
C THR A 37 3.05 8.57 18.04
N VAL A 38 2.38 8.31 16.93
CA VAL A 38 1.31 9.23 16.51
C VAL A 38 0.16 8.97 17.48
N LYS A 39 0.02 9.81 18.51
CA LYS A 39 -1.15 9.83 19.38
C LYS A 39 -2.38 9.92 18.47
N GLY A 40 -3.20 8.87 18.45
CA GLY A 40 -4.42 8.80 17.64
C GLY A 40 -4.43 7.79 16.47
N ASP A 41 -3.29 7.25 16.04
CA ASP A 41 -3.27 6.22 14.97
C ASP A 41 -2.67 4.90 15.48
N ILE A 42 -3.55 3.98 15.81
CA ILE A 42 -3.25 2.76 16.56
C ILE A 42 -2.62 1.66 15.69
N SER A 43 -2.75 1.76 14.37
CA SER A 43 -2.48 0.65 13.46
C SER A 43 -1.46 0.94 12.36
N THR A 44 -0.63 1.96 12.48
CA THR A 44 0.32 2.33 11.42
C THR A 44 1.70 1.70 11.64
N ARG A 45 2.13 0.85 10.73
CA ARG A 45 3.52 0.39 10.62
C ARG A 45 4.27 1.15 9.56
N ARG A 46 5.55 1.41 9.80
CA ARG A 46 6.39 2.24 8.92
C ARG A 46 7.65 1.49 8.48
N VAL A 47 8.02 1.66 7.21
CA VAL A 47 9.30 1.24 6.64
C VAL A 47 10.02 2.49 6.17
N THR A 48 11.28 2.67 6.55
CA THR A 48 12.06 3.87 6.24
C THR A 48 12.91 3.69 4.99
N THR A 49 13.34 4.80 4.40
CA THR A 49 14.25 4.85 3.23
C THR A 49 15.54 4.11 3.46
N LYS A 50 16.13 4.19 4.67
CA LYS A 50 17.36 3.48 5.00
C LYS A 50 17.21 1.99 4.72
N LYS A 51 16.08 1.38 5.10
CA LYS A 51 15.79 -0.04 4.80
C LYS A 51 15.56 -0.31 3.33
N MET A 52 15.04 0.66 2.58
CA MET A 52 14.88 0.53 1.13
C MET A 52 16.23 0.57 0.41
N ASP A 53 17.16 1.43 0.84
CA ASP A 53 18.52 1.51 0.32
C ASP A 53 19.37 0.28 0.67
N GLU A 54 19.09 -0.37 1.80
CA GLU A 54 19.68 -1.63 2.24
C GLU A 54 18.94 -2.87 1.68
N SER A 55 18.29 -2.74 0.53
CA SER A 55 17.47 -3.78 -0.09
C SER A 55 17.72 -3.86 -1.58
N THR A 56 17.50 -5.05 -2.16
CA THR A 56 17.45 -5.26 -3.61
C THR A 56 16.03 -5.09 -4.17
N SER A 57 15.10 -4.60 -3.37
CA SER A 57 13.68 -4.50 -3.73
C SER A 57 13.45 -3.47 -4.82
N THR A 58 12.66 -3.87 -5.81
CA THR A 58 12.23 -3.02 -6.93
C THR A 58 10.73 -2.73 -6.91
N ASP A 59 9.99 -3.31 -5.96
CA ASP A 59 8.55 -3.12 -5.80
C ASP A 59 8.10 -3.07 -4.33
N MET A 60 6.86 -2.60 -4.12
CA MET A 60 6.27 -2.47 -2.79
C MET A 60 5.95 -3.81 -2.12
N LYS A 61 5.78 -4.89 -2.89
CA LYS A 61 5.55 -6.24 -2.36
C LYS A 61 6.73 -6.70 -1.50
N ASP A 62 7.93 -6.46 -1.98
CA ASP A 62 9.15 -6.81 -1.24
C ASP A 62 9.35 -5.92 -0.01
N VAL A 63 9.08 -4.61 -0.13
CA VAL A 63 9.19 -3.65 0.98
C VAL A 63 8.26 -4.02 2.14
N LEU A 64 7.04 -4.46 1.84
CA LEU A 64 6.02 -4.80 2.82
C LEU A 64 5.91 -6.31 3.10
N PHE A 65 6.90 -7.10 2.71
CA PHE A 65 6.92 -8.57 2.84
C PHE A 65 6.65 -9.05 4.27
N ASN A 66 7.17 -8.34 5.27
CA ASN A 66 7.07 -8.71 6.68
C ASN A 66 5.74 -8.31 7.34
N GLU A 67 4.83 -7.65 6.60
CA GLU A 67 3.50 -7.29 7.10
C GLU A 67 2.49 -8.40 6.84
N PRO A 68 2.08 -9.19 7.86
CA PRO A 68 1.24 -10.38 7.65
C PRO A 68 -0.18 -10.03 7.19
N SER A 69 -0.68 -8.84 7.49
CA SER A 69 -2.02 -8.37 7.12
C SER A 69 -2.13 -7.76 5.72
N ILE A 70 -0.99 -7.52 5.05
CA ILE A 70 -0.94 -7.06 3.66
C ILE A 70 -0.59 -8.22 2.76
N ASN A 71 -1.31 -8.33 1.66
CA ASN A 71 -1.05 -9.34 0.66
C ASN A 71 -1.10 -8.72 -0.73
N PHE A 72 -0.13 -9.10 -1.55
CA PHE A 72 -0.05 -8.69 -2.95
C PHE A 72 -0.38 -9.88 -3.84
N GLY A 73 -1.18 -9.63 -4.88
CA GLY A 73 -1.40 -10.58 -5.95
C GLY A 73 -0.18 -10.68 -6.85
N GLY A 74 -0.03 -11.82 -7.51
CA GLY A 74 1.08 -12.09 -8.40
C GLY A 74 1.07 -11.24 -9.65
N GLY A 75 2.11 -11.43 -10.44
CA GLY A 75 2.39 -10.68 -11.63
C GLY A 75 3.46 -9.63 -11.38
N ASN A 76 3.39 -8.59 -12.14
CA ASN A 76 4.33 -7.48 -12.12
C ASN A 76 3.63 -6.21 -11.63
N ALA A 77 4.36 -5.10 -11.56
CA ALA A 77 3.87 -3.84 -10.99
C ALA A 77 2.57 -3.28 -11.60
N THR A 78 2.16 -3.71 -12.80
CA THR A 78 0.89 -3.28 -13.41
C THR A 78 -0.30 -4.14 -13.03
N SER A 79 -0.09 -5.41 -12.70
CA SER A 79 -1.15 -6.34 -12.31
C SER A 79 -1.07 -6.78 -10.86
N GLN A 80 -0.33 -6.07 -10.03
CA GLN A 80 -0.30 -6.33 -8.60
C GLN A 80 -1.61 -5.92 -7.93
N TRP A 81 -2.21 -6.88 -7.26
CA TRP A 81 -3.41 -6.70 -6.46
C TRP A 81 -3.02 -6.59 -5.01
N VAL A 82 -3.56 -5.59 -4.33
CA VAL A 82 -3.23 -5.35 -2.92
C VAL A 82 -4.47 -5.59 -2.07
N SER A 83 -4.30 -6.30 -0.96
CA SER A 83 -5.32 -6.38 0.08
C SER A 83 -4.72 -6.04 1.45
N ILE A 84 -5.50 -5.36 2.28
CA ILE A 84 -5.18 -5.07 3.68
C ILE A 84 -6.25 -5.72 4.54
N ARG A 85 -5.88 -6.63 5.44
CA ARG A 85 -6.84 -7.41 6.25
C ARG A 85 -7.91 -8.12 5.40
N GLY A 86 -7.55 -8.56 4.20
CA GLY A 86 -8.49 -9.18 3.27
C GLY A 86 -9.47 -8.22 2.59
N MET A 87 -9.37 -6.91 2.81
CA MET A 87 -10.08 -5.91 2.03
C MET A 87 -9.37 -5.70 0.70
N GLY A 88 -10.12 -5.81 -0.40
CA GLY A 88 -9.58 -5.70 -1.75
C GLY A 88 -9.26 -4.26 -2.15
N GLN A 89 -8.68 -4.11 -3.33
CA GLN A 89 -8.19 -2.81 -3.80
C GLN A 89 -9.27 -1.73 -3.96
N ASP A 90 -10.55 -2.10 -4.07
CA ASP A 90 -11.67 -1.14 -4.12
C ASP A 90 -11.99 -0.53 -2.76
N GLN A 91 -11.53 -1.16 -1.67
CA GLN A 91 -11.81 -0.74 -0.31
C GLN A 91 -10.64 -0.05 0.38
N ILE A 92 -9.46 -0.01 -0.27
CA ILE A 92 -8.24 0.58 0.27
C ILE A 92 -7.75 1.73 -0.61
N ASP A 93 -6.93 2.60 -0.03
CA ASP A 93 -6.32 3.74 -0.73
C ASP A 93 -4.80 3.65 -0.75
N MET A 94 -4.17 4.34 -1.71
CA MET A 94 -2.76 4.69 -1.68
C MET A 94 -2.64 6.22 -1.65
N LYS A 95 -2.05 6.73 -0.58
CA LYS A 95 -1.87 8.16 -0.35
C LYS A 95 -0.38 8.48 -0.35
N VAL A 96 0.05 9.34 -1.24
CA VAL A 96 1.45 9.77 -1.32
C VAL A 96 1.50 11.29 -1.21
N ASP A 97 2.20 11.83 -0.22
CA ASP A 97 2.24 13.28 0.07
C ASP A 97 0.84 13.92 0.10
N ASN A 98 -0.12 13.22 0.72
CA ASN A 98 -1.53 13.60 0.83
C ASN A 98 -2.26 13.78 -0.53
N THR A 99 -1.79 13.07 -1.57
CA THR A 99 -2.44 12.97 -2.87
C THR A 99 -2.97 11.56 -3.11
N TYR A 100 -4.17 11.40 -3.66
CA TYR A 100 -4.76 10.09 -3.95
C TYR A 100 -5.93 10.19 -4.93
N SER A 101 -6.27 9.06 -5.58
CA SER A 101 -7.40 8.89 -6.49
C SER A 101 -8.18 7.62 -6.10
N ASP A 102 -9.51 7.65 -6.24
CA ASP A 102 -10.40 6.54 -5.92
C ASP A 102 -10.83 5.73 -7.15
N SER A 103 -10.71 6.30 -8.34
CA SER A 103 -11.13 5.69 -9.60
C SER A 103 -10.06 4.76 -10.19
N GLN A 104 -10.48 3.83 -11.04
CA GLN A 104 -9.59 2.89 -11.71
C GLN A 104 -9.78 2.86 -13.23
N ILE A 105 -8.72 2.54 -13.95
CA ILE A 105 -8.75 2.41 -15.42
C ILE A 105 -9.47 1.13 -15.83
N PHE A 106 -9.09 -0.01 -15.26
CA PHE A 106 -9.60 -1.32 -15.62
C PHE A 106 -9.34 -2.33 -14.50
N HIS A 107 -10.32 -3.17 -14.18
CA HIS A 107 -10.22 -4.16 -13.08
C HIS A 107 -9.20 -5.29 -13.32
N HIS A 108 -8.64 -5.40 -14.50
CA HIS A 108 -7.55 -6.33 -14.84
C HIS A 108 -6.15 -5.69 -14.73
N ASN A 109 -6.05 -4.44 -14.31
CA ASN A 109 -4.79 -3.78 -14.03
C ASN A 109 -4.67 -3.46 -12.55
N GLY A 110 -3.47 -3.47 -12.01
CA GLY A 110 -3.20 -2.96 -10.68
C GLY A 110 -3.61 -1.49 -10.59
N ARG A 111 -4.26 -1.10 -9.49
CA ARG A 111 -4.78 0.25 -9.30
C ARG A 111 -3.71 1.24 -8.85
N PHE A 112 -2.67 0.74 -8.21
CA PHE A 112 -1.68 1.57 -7.53
C PHE A 112 -0.31 1.44 -8.18
N LEU A 113 0.32 2.59 -8.44
CA LEU A 113 1.71 2.68 -8.81
C LEU A 113 2.48 3.44 -7.72
N LEU A 114 3.54 2.82 -7.20
CA LEU A 114 4.45 3.44 -6.26
C LEU A 114 5.84 2.81 -6.41
N ASP A 115 6.81 3.62 -6.83
CA ASP A 115 8.22 3.22 -6.88
C ASP A 115 8.83 3.38 -5.49
N PRO A 116 9.32 2.30 -4.85
CA PRO A 116 9.93 2.38 -3.51
C PRO A 116 11.11 3.34 -3.43
N SER A 117 11.85 3.53 -4.54
CA SER A 117 13.03 4.40 -4.56
C SER A 117 12.72 5.89 -4.40
N LEU A 118 11.47 6.29 -4.63
CA LEU A 118 11.02 7.68 -4.54
C LEU A 118 10.50 8.07 -3.16
N VAL A 119 10.36 7.12 -2.24
CA VAL A 119 9.70 7.36 -0.95
C VAL A 119 10.66 7.19 0.23
N LYS A 120 10.51 8.00 1.27
CA LYS A 120 11.29 7.93 2.50
C LYS A 120 10.60 7.14 3.61
N VAL A 121 9.29 7.08 3.58
CA VAL A 121 8.46 6.38 4.57
C VAL A 121 7.25 5.78 3.90
N VAL A 122 6.97 4.53 4.22
CA VAL A 122 5.72 3.84 3.89
C VAL A 122 5.09 3.37 5.18
N GLY A 123 3.85 3.77 5.41
CA GLY A 123 3.00 3.30 6.51
C GLY A 123 1.81 2.53 5.99
N VAL A 124 1.26 1.65 6.82
CA VAL A 124 0.04 0.92 6.53
C VAL A 124 -1.00 1.27 7.58
N GLN A 125 -2.01 2.02 7.16
CA GLN A 125 -3.21 2.22 7.96
C GLN A 125 -4.14 1.03 7.78
N LYS A 126 -4.66 0.50 8.88
CA LYS A 126 -5.50 -0.70 8.88
C LYS A 126 -6.87 -0.38 9.44
N GLY A 127 -7.91 -0.96 8.83
CA GLY A 127 -9.29 -0.72 9.23
C GLY A 127 -9.82 0.67 8.84
N THR A 128 -10.94 1.05 9.41
CA THR A 128 -11.60 2.34 9.15
C THR A 128 -10.86 3.47 9.87
N GLY A 129 -10.50 4.51 9.14
CA GLY A 129 -9.81 5.68 9.69
C GLY A 129 -10.70 6.53 10.60
N SER A 130 -10.07 7.35 11.45
CA SER A 130 -10.74 8.36 12.28
C SER A 130 -11.22 9.55 11.42
N ALA A 131 -11.81 10.55 12.05
CA ALA A 131 -12.36 11.73 11.37
C ALA A 131 -11.32 12.47 10.52
N SER A 132 -10.06 12.54 10.96
CA SER A 132 -8.97 13.22 10.27
C SER A 132 -8.32 12.38 9.14
N ALA A 133 -8.67 11.11 8.99
CA ALA A 133 -8.03 10.20 8.02
C ALA A 133 -8.30 10.52 6.54
N GLY A 134 -9.27 11.40 6.25
CA GLY A 134 -9.59 11.87 4.90
C GLY A 134 -10.78 11.18 4.25
N ILE A 135 -11.09 11.59 3.00
CA ILE A 135 -12.22 11.08 2.23
C ILE A 135 -12.03 9.59 1.92
N GLY A 136 -13.07 8.78 2.10
CA GLY A 136 -13.08 7.38 1.69
C GLY A 136 -12.28 6.41 2.57
N ALA A 137 -11.85 6.79 3.76
CA ALA A 137 -11.00 5.99 4.65
C ALA A 137 -11.75 4.80 5.30
N THR A 138 -12.34 3.91 4.48
CA THR A 138 -13.23 2.83 4.95
C THR A 138 -12.51 1.60 5.46
N SER A 139 -11.39 1.21 4.85
CA SER A 139 -10.78 -0.11 5.15
C SER A 139 -9.28 -0.11 5.30
N GLY A 140 -8.66 1.02 5.13
CA GLY A 140 -7.22 1.21 5.28
C GLY A 140 -6.57 1.87 4.07
N ALA A 141 -5.28 2.15 4.22
CA ALA A 141 -4.49 2.79 3.18
C ALA A 141 -3.01 2.40 3.30
N ILE A 142 -2.31 2.43 2.16
CA ILE A 142 -0.87 2.57 2.12
C ILE A 142 -0.58 4.07 2.08
N VAL A 143 0.14 4.57 3.06
CA VAL A 143 0.48 6.00 3.18
C VAL A 143 1.98 6.16 3.03
N ALA A 144 2.41 6.96 2.08
CA ALA A 144 3.82 7.19 1.81
C ALA A 144 4.17 8.69 1.78
N LYS A 145 5.41 8.98 2.10
CA LYS A 145 6.02 10.30 1.88
C LYS A 145 7.20 10.15 0.95
N THR A 146 7.31 11.04 -0.01
CA THR A 146 8.46 11.08 -0.92
C THR A 146 9.70 11.62 -0.22
N VAL A 147 10.86 11.22 -0.73
CA VAL A 147 12.16 11.64 -0.22
C VAL A 147 12.39 13.14 -0.42
N ASP A 148 13.07 13.78 0.52
CA ASP A 148 13.52 15.18 0.46
C ASP A 148 15.05 15.26 0.32
N ALA A 149 15.57 16.41 -0.09
CA ALA A 149 17.02 16.64 -0.13
C ALA A 149 17.67 16.42 1.25
N ALA A 150 17.00 16.88 2.31
CA ALA A 150 17.47 16.71 3.69
C ALA A 150 17.60 15.24 4.14
N ASP A 151 16.81 14.32 3.58
CA ASP A 151 16.90 12.88 3.91
C ASP A 151 18.14 12.22 3.30
N LEU A 152 18.75 12.85 2.28
CA LEU A 152 19.88 12.30 1.53
C LEU A 152 21.20 12.99 1.85
N LEU A 153 21.19 14.23 2.34
CA LEU A 153 22.39 14.97 2.72
C LEU A 153 23.00 14.41 3.99
N HIS A 154 24.33 14.29 4.01
CA HIS A 154 25.07 14.04 5.23
C HIS A 154 25.14 15.30 6.10
N GLU A 155 25.45 15.16 7.38
CA GLU A 155 25.64 16.28 8.28
C GLU A 155 26.72 17.24 7.74
N GLY A 156 26.40 18.54 7.71
CA GLY A 156 27.28 19.58 7.17
C GLY A 156 27.37 19.64 5.63
N GLN A 157 26.69 18.76 4.91
CA GLN A 157 26.69 18.74 3.45
C GLN A 157 25.57 19.61 2.87
N ASN A 158 25.89 20.41 1.85
CA ASN A 158 24.93 21.28 1.17
C ASN A 158 24.49 20.75 -0.20
N VAL A 159 25.26 19.87 -0.83
CA VAL A 159 24.97 19.27 -2.12
C VAL A 159 25.44 17.82 -2.12
N GLY A 160 24.72 16.95 -2.78
CA GLY A 160 25.09 15.56 -2.91
C GLY A 160 24.47 14.89 -4.13
N PHE A 161 24.93 13.69 -4.38
CA PHE A 161 24.34 12.82 -5.39
C PHE A 161 24.28 11.37 -4.88
N LYS A 162 23.35 10.61 -5.46
CA LYS A 162 23.21 9.18 -5.22
C LYS A 162 23.12 8.47 -6.56
N VAL A 163 23.76 7.32 -6.67
CA VAL A 163 23.62 6.39 -7.80
C VAL A 163 23.39 4.99 -7.29
N ASN A 164 22.58 4.24 -8.02
CA ASN A 164 22.35 2.83 -7.72
C ASN A 164 22.31 2.00 -9.00
N ALA A 165 22.73 0.75 -8.90
CA ALA A 165 22.63 -0.24 -9.95
C ALA A 165 22.38 -1.62 -9.36
N GLY A 166 21.65 -2.47 -10.07
CA GLY A 166 21.39 -3.83 -9.64
C GLY A 166 21.08 -4.76 -10.80
N VAL A 167 21.25 -6.06 -10.54
CA VAL A 167 20.98 -7.14 -11.49
C VAL A 167 20.22 -8.28 -10.81
N SER A 168 19.47 -9.04 -11.61
CA SER A 168 18.68 -10.20 -11.18
C SER A 168 18.91 -11.39 -12.07
N SER A 169 18.83 -12.60 -11.50
CA SER A 169 18.96 -13.87 -12.23
C SER A 169 17.83 -14.10 -13.25
N ASN A 170 16.72 -13.37 -13.13
CA ASN A 170 15.63 -13.34 -14.12
C ASN A 170 15.93 -12.41 -15.30
N LYS A 171 17.23 -12.08 -15.55
CA LYS A 171 17.66 -11.15 -16.58
C LYS A 171 17.08 -9.75 -16.39
N GLY A 172 16.93 -9.36 -15.13
CA GLY A 172 16.56 -8.03 -14.72
C GLY A 172 17.78 -7.16 -14.42
N TYR A 173 17.60 -5.87 -14.58
CA TYR A 173 18.52 -4.84 -14.10
C TYR A 173 17.77 -3.60 -13.69
N ASN A 174 18.31 -2.89 -12.71
CA ASN A 174 17.84 -1.58 -12.31
C ASN A 174 19.00 -0.60 -12.24
N ARG A 175 18.67 0.67 -12.39
CA ARG A 175 19.62 1.78 -12.25
C ARG A 175 18.86 3.03 -11.81
N GLY A 176 19.52 3.86 -11.03
CA GLY A 176 18.94 5.10 -10.57
C GLY A 176 20.01 6.15 -10.29
N ALA A 177 19.58 7.40 -10.27
CA ALA A 177 20.41 8.53 -9.91
C ALA A 177 19.57 9.60 -9.23
N ALA A 178 20.19 10.32 -8.30
CA ALA A 178 19.62 11.51 -7.66
C ALA A 178 20.69 12.59 -7.52
N VAL A 179 20.26 13.85 -7.67
CA VAL A 179 21.03 15.04 -7.33
C VAL A 179 20.19 15.88 -6.40
N TYR A 180 20.78 16.36 -5.34
CA TYR A 180 20.06 17.08 -4.30
C TYR A 180 20.95 18.11 -3.62
N GLY A 181 20.32 19.13 -3.06
CA GLY A 181 21.05 20.16 -2.35
C GLY A 181 20.15 21.10 -1.55
N ARG A 182 20.83 21.88 -0.69
CA ARG A 182 20.25 22.89 0.17
C ARG A 182 21.10 24.15 0.14
N TRP A 183 20.48 25.30 -0.16
CA TRP A 183 21.15 26.60 -0.24
C TRP A 183 20.27 27.67 0.43
N GLY A 184 20.69 28.16 1.58
CA GLY A 184 19.84 29.05 2.35
C GLY A 184 18.51 28.39 2.68
N GLY A 185 17.40 29.01 2.30
CA GLY A 185 16.06 28.43 2.47
C GLY A 185 15.62 27.44 1.39
N LEU A 186 16.36 27.29 0.28
CA LEU A 186 15.97 26.42 -0.84
C LEU A 186 16.44 24.98 -0.63
N ASP A 187 15.53 24.02 -0.74
CA ASP A 187 15.81 22.59 -0.88
C ASP A 187 15.45 22.14 -2.30
N ALA A 188 16.31 21.40 -2.97
CA ALA A 188 16.08 20.87 -4.31
C ALA A 188 16.49 19.40 -4.41
N LEU A 189 15.66 18.59 -5.07
CA LEU A 189 15.91 17.18 -5.35
C LEU A 189 15.36 16.83 -6.73
N ILE A 190 16.19 16.15 -7.52
CA ILE A 190 15.75 15.45 -8.74
C ILE A 190 16.27 14.02 -8.64
N THR A 191 15.39 13.05 -8.76
CA THR A 191 15.75 11.61 -8.72
C THR A 191 14.99 10.83 -9.75
N GLY A 192 15.62 9.79 -10.26
CA GLY A 192 15.01 8.86 -11.21
C GLY A 192 15.51 7.45 -11.02
N ASN A 193 14.62 6.49 -11.27
CA ASN A 193 14.88 5.06 -11.19
C ASN A 193 14.28 4.34 -12.39
N TRP A 194 15.02 3.39 -12.95
CA TRP A 194 14.62 2.56 -14.09
C TRP A 194 14.84 1.10 -13.76
N VAL A 195 13.80 0.29 -13.95
CA VAL A 195 13.82 -1.15 -13.77
C VAL A 195 13.42 -1.83 -15.07
N THR A 196 14.13 -2.87 -15.46
CA THR A 196 13.77 -3.73 -16.57
C THR A 196 13.89 -5.17 -16.12
N GLU A 197 12.82 -5.94 -16.22
CA GLU A 197 12.80 -7.36 -15.92
C GLU A 197 12.21 -8.12 -17.11
N LYS A 198 12.82 -9.24 -17.48
CA LYS A 198 12.28 -10.16 -18.49
C LYS A 198 11.24 -11.07 -17.86
N ASP A 199 10.59 -11.90 -18.67
CA ASP A 199 9.69 -12.92 -18.15
C ASP A 199 10.42 -13.77 -17.11
N TYR A 200 9.90 -13.78 -15.88
CA TYR A 200 10.50 -14.54 -14.80
C TYR A 200 10.19 -16.04 -14.91
N LYS A 201 11.02 -16.85 -14.29
CA LYS A 201 10.78 -18.27 -14.11
C LYS A 201 9.94 -18.48 -12.85
N ALA A 202 8.87 -19.26 -12.97
CA ALA A 202 8.13 -19.74 -11.80
C ALA A 202 8.90 -20.88 -11.09
N GLY A 203 8.45 -21.21 -9.88
CA GLY A 203 9.07 -22.27 -9.08
C GLY A 203 8.90 -23.68 -9.65
N ASN A 204 9.43 -24.66 -8.92
CA ASN A 204 9.43 -26.06 -9.31
C ASN A 204 8.02 -26.60 -9.58
N GLY A 205 7.84 -27.32 -10.69
CA GLY A 205 6.56 -27.87 -11.09
C GLY A 205 5.79 -27.05 -12.12
N TYR A 206 6.11 -25.77 -12.30
CA TYR A 206 5.51 -24.99 -13.37
C TYR A 206 6.03 -25.39 -14.75
N ARG A 207 5.12 -25.47 -15.72
CA ARG A 207 5.40 -25.73 -17.14
C ARG A 207 4.49 -24.87 -18.01
N SER A 208 5.05 -24.28 -19.05
CA SER A 208 4.34 -23.56 -20.10
C SER A 208 4.92 -23.96 -21.46
N ALA A 209 4.36 -23.45 -22.55
CA ALA A 209 4.91 -23.64 -23.90
C ALA A 209 6.35 -23.10 -24.03
N THR A 210 6.77 -22.19 -23.18
CA THR A 210 8.12 -21.61 -23.10
C THR A 210 8.97 -22.21 -21.96
N GLY A 211 8.61 -23.37 -21.44
CA GLY A 211 9.28 -24.06 -20.35
C GLY A 211 8.84 -23.52 -18.98
N LYS A 212 9.78 -23.04 -18.16
CA LYS A 212 9.51 -22.53 -16.81
C LYS A 212 9.18 -21.02 -16.77
N LYS A 213 9.19 -20.33 -17.91
CA LYS A 213 8.93 -18.89 -17.99
C LYS A 213 7.44 -18.60 -17.95
N VAL A 214 7.08 -17.57 -17.22
CA VAL A 214 5.71 -17.02 -17.15
C VAL A 214 5.58 -15.95 -18.21
N ASN A 215 4.89 -16.27 -19.29
CA ASN A 215 4.74 -15.38 -20.45
C ASN A 215 3.95 -14.12 -20.08
N GLY A 216 4.45 -12.95 -20.48
CA GLY A 216 3.82 -11.66 -20.23
C GLY A 216 4.07 -11.13 -18.81
N SER A 217 5.06 -11.69 -18.10
CA SER A 217 5.50 -11.19 -16.80
C SER A 217 6.66 -10.19 -16.88
N ALA A 218 7.21 -9.95 -18.06
CA ALA A 218 8.25 -8.94 -18.29
C ALA A 218 7.73 -7.54 -17.99
N ILE A 219 8.57 -6.67 -17.42
CA ILE A 219 8.21 -5.30 -17.07
C ILE A 219 9.36 -4.33 -17.33
N GLY A 220 9.01 -3.15 -17.86
CA GLY A 220 9.79 -1.93 -17.71
C GLY A 220 9.09 -1.01 -16.72
N GLN A 221 9.86 -0.40 -15.83
CA GLN A 221 9.36 0.55 -14.84
C GLN A 221 10.26 1.78 -14.79
N ARG A 222 9.66 2.94 -14.57
CA ARG A 222 10.37 4.18 -14.37
C ARG A 222 9.68 5.00 -13.29
N GLY A 223 10.46 5.45 -12.29
CA GLY A 223 10.07 6.43 -11.30
C GLY A 223 10.89 7.71 -11.49
N LEU A 224 10.24 8.85 -11.48
CA LEU A 224 10.87 10.19 -11.52
C LEU A 224 10.24 11.06 -10.45
N LEU A 225 11.07 11.83 -9.74
CA LEU A 225 10.63 12.83 -8.77
C LEU A 225 11.49 14.08 -8.90
N ALA A 226 10.85 15.22 -9.07
CA ALA A 226 11.45 16.53 -8.91
C ALA A 226 10.73 17.26 -7.77
N LYS A 227 11.49 17.80 -6.82
CA LYS A 227 10.98 18.46 -5.64
C LYS A 227 11.78 19.71 -5.35
N PHE A 228 11.09 20.83 -5.19
CA PHE A 228 11.66 22.12 -4.83
C PHE A 228 10.87 22.67 -3.66
N ALA A 229 11.56 23.03 -2.60
CA ALA A 229 10.92 23.59 -1.44
C ALA A 229 11.68 24.84 -0.96
N TYR A 230 10.95 25.79 -0.43
CA TYR A 230 11.53 26.98 0.16
C TYR A 230 11.07 27.13 1.61
N ASN A 231 12.04 27.17 2.52
CA ASN A 231 11.85 27.41 3.94
C ASN A 231 12.05 28.92 4.17
N PHE A 232 10.97 29.65 4.36
CA PHE A 232 11.03 31.10 4.65
C PHE A 232 11.71 31.36 6.00
N ASN A 233 11.50 30.44 6.92
CA ASN A 233 12.11 30.30 8.24
C ASN A 233 11.88 28.87 8.75
N ASP A 234 12.14 28.58 10.02
CA ASP A 234 12.00 27.26 10.61
C ASP A 234 10.53 26.78 10.71
N ASP A 235 9.58 27.73 10.64
CA ASP A 235 8.15 27.47 10.82
C ASP A 235 7.35 27.43 9.51
N HIS A 236 7.87 27.99 8.43
CA HIS A 236 7.11 28.15 7.18
C HIS A 236 7.84 27.54 5.98
N ARG A 237 7.22 26.55 5.36
CA ARG A 237 7.72 25.83 4.18
C ARG A 237 6.68 25.77 3.08
N VAL A 238 7.08 26.07 1.85
CA VAL A 238 6.31 25.80 0.63
C VAL A 238 7.09 24.79 -0.21
N GLU A 239 6.40 23.80 -0.76
CA GLU A 239 6.98 22.72 -1.55
C GLU A 239 6.19 22.50 -2.84
N LEU A 240 6.86 22.49 -3.98
CA LEU A 240 6.34 22.04 -5.26
C LEU A 240 7.02 20.73 -5.63
N SER A 241 6.23 19.70 -5.89
CA SER A 241 6.72 18.41 -6.34
C SER A 241 6.01 17.94 -7.61
N HIS A 242 6.77 17.27 -8.48
CA HIS A 242 6.24 16.52 -9.61
C HIS A 242 6.79 15.10 -9.57
N ARG A 243 5.88 14.11 -9.56
CA ARG A 243 6.19 12.69 -9.52
C ARG A 243 5.57 12.00 -10.71
N GLN A 244 6.35 11.18 -11.41
CA GLN A 244 5.87 10.30 -12.46
C GLN A 244 6.27 8.87 -12.17
N GLU A 245 5.31 7.97 -12.21
CA GLU A 245 5.53 6.53 -12.18
C GLU A 245 4.95 5.92 -13.45
N LYS A 246 5.76 5.10 -14.12
CA LYS A 246 5.41 4.51 -15.40
C LYS A 246 5.78 3.03 -15.42
N THR A 247 4.87 2.21 -15.87
CA THR A 247 5.13 0.80 -16.19
C THR A 247 4.77 0.52 -17.64
N TYR A 248 5.54 -0.34 -18.31
CA TYR A 248 5.34 -0.64 -19.71
C TYR A 248 5.83 -2.04 -20.08
N GLY A 249 5.25 -2.62 -21.12
CA GLY A 249 5.63 -3.92 -21.65
C GLY A 249 4.58 -4.54 -22.56
N THR A 250 4.94 -5.64 -23.21
CA THR A 250 3.99 -6.43 -24.02
C THR A 250 3.24 -7.38 -23.12
N ARG A 251 1.91 -7.20 -23.02
CA ARG A 251 1.08 -7.89 -22.04
C ARG A 251 -0.27 -8.30 -22.62
N ASN A 252 -0.86 -9.30 -21.98
CA ASN A 252 -2.24 -9.65 -22.18
C ASN A 252 -3.18 -8.51 -21.76
N LEU A 253 -4.39 -8.44 -22.30
CA LEU A 253 -5.40 -7.49 -21.85
C LEU A 253 -5.77 -7.72 -20.38
N ARG A 254 -5.88 -8.98 -19.99
CA ARG A 254 -6.10 -9.44 -18.61
C ARG A 254 -4.77 -9.89 -18.04
N GLU A 255 -4.02 -8.95 -17.50
CA GLU A 255 -2.61 -9.11 -17.17
C GLU A 255 -2.35 -10.10 -16.04
N GLU A 256 -3.33 -10.32 -15.17
CA GLU A 256 -3.24 -11.22 -14.02
C GLU A 256 -3.43 -12.70 -14.34
N PHE A 257 -3.79 -13.05 -15.60
CA PHE A 257 -4.09 -14.41 -15.99
C PHE A 257 -2.95 -15.07 -16.79
N ASP A 258 -2.70 -16.34 -16.49
CA ASP A 258 -1.75 -17.18 -17.23
C ASP A 258 -2.46 -17.90 -18.38
N PHE A 259 -2.47 -17.27 -19.55
CA PHE A 259 -3.07 -17.85 -20.75
C PHE A 259 -2.20 -18.93 -21.42
N ALA A 260 -0.96 -19.13 -20.97
CA ALA A 260 -0.13 -20.24 -21.44
C ALA A 260 -0.66 -21.61 -20.94
N GLN A 261 -1.35 -21.62 -19.80
CA GLN A 261 -1.98 -22.83 -19.23
C GLN A 261 -3.46 -22.98 -19.60
N ALA A 262 -4.16 -21.89 -19.83
CA ALA A 262 -5.62 -21.87 -20.00
C ALA A 262 -6.12 -21.86 -21.45
N GLY A 263 -5.23 -21.91 -22.42
CA GLY A 263 -5.56 -21.67 -23.82
C GLY A 263 -5.73 -20.17 -24.14
N ARG A 264 -5.47 -19.80 -25.39
CA ARG A 264 -5.54 -18.40 -25.84
C ARG A 264 -6.98 -18.03 -26.20
N SER A 265 -7.49 -16.96 -25.60
CA SER A 265 -8.64 -16.26 -26.15
C SER A 265 -8.18 -15.23 -27.19
N ALA A 266 -8.79 -15.21 -28.36
CA ALA A 266 -8.48 -14.23 -29.41
C ALA A 266 -8.63 -12.78 -28.94
N THR A 267 -9.51 -12.54 -27.95
CA THR A 267 -9.73 -11.21 -27.34
C THR A 267 -8.66 -10.78 -26.36
N ASN A 268 -7.67 -11.63 -26.09
CA ASN A 268 -6.63 -11.39 -25.07
C ASN A 268 -5.22 -11.43 -25.65
N SER A 269 -5.07 -11.11 -26.92
CA SER A 269 -3.75 -11.04 -27.58
C SER A 269 -2.81 -10.06 -26.87
N PRO A 270 -1.54 -10.44 -26.66
CA PRO A 270 -0.55 -9.54 -26.08
C PRO A 270 -0.36 -8.29 -26.95
N ARG A 271 -0.34 -7.12 -26.30
CA ARG A 271 -0.04 -5.82 -26.93
C ARG A 271 0.90 -5.03 -26.04
N TYR A 272 1.65 -4.15 -26.68
CA TYR A 272 2.46 -3.20 -25.92
C TYR A 272 1.56 -2.20 -25.19
N ARG A 273 1.76 -2.06 -23.87
CA ARG A 273 0.95 -1.23 -22.99
C ARG A 273 1.82 -0.37 -22.12
N ILE A 274 1.31 0.81 -21.83
CA ILE A 274 1.94 1.78 -20.96
C ILE A 274 0.89 2.23 -19.95
N LEU A 275 1.23 2.17 -18.66
CA LEU A 275 0.46 2.77 -17.58
C LEU A 275 1.33 3.84 -16.91
N THR A 276 0.85 5.07 -16.89
CA THR A 276 1.57 6.23 -16.32
C THR A 276 0.69 6.89 -15.26
N GLN A 277 1.30 7.24 -14.14
CA GLN A 277 0.73 8.11 -13.14
C GLN A 277 1.62 9.34 -12.99
N ASP A 278 1.07 10.51 -13.30
CA ASP A 278 1.70 11.81 -13.12
C ASP A 278 1.00 12.54 -11.97
N THR A 279 1.75 13.07 -11.01
CA THR A 279 1.21 13.80 -9.87
C THR A 279 2.03 15.07 -9.65
N THR A 280 1.37 16.22 -9.71
CA THR A 280 1.93 17.52 -9.32
C THR A 280 1.24 17.98 -8.05
N ASN A 281 2.01 18.36 -7.05
CA ASN A 281 1.52 18.75 -5.73
C ASN A 281 2.22 20.03 -5.27
N LEU A 282 1.44 21.03 -4.88
CA LEU A 282 1.91 22.22 -4.18
C LEU A 282 1.44 22.12 -2.73
N ALA A 283 2.37 22.11 -1.79
CA ALA A 283 2.11 21.96 -0.37
C ALA A 283 2.66 23.13 0.44
N TYR A 284 1.97 23.47 1.50
CA TYR A 284 2.40 24.41 2.52
C TYR A 284 2.36 23.77 3.89
N GLU A 285 3.40 23.97 4.67
CA GLU A 285 3.47 23.58 6.09
C GLU A 285 3.87 24.80 6.93
N GLY A 286 3.00 25.15 7.89
CA GLY A 286 3.26 26.13 8.94
C GLY A 286 3.23 25.45 10.30
N LYS A 287 4.31 25.57 11.10
CA LYS A 287 4.45 24.85 12.38
C LYS A 287 3.95 25.66 13.58
N GLN A 288 4.13 26.96 13.57
CA GLN A 288 3.79 27.86 14.68
C GLN A 288 3.01 29.07 14.17
N LEU A 289 1.69 28.92 14.05
CA LEU A 289 0.76 29.97 13.61
C LEU A 289 0.04 30.62 14.79
N GLY A 290 0.76 30.88 15.88
CA GLY A 290 0.18 31.43 17.10
C GLY A 290 -0.90 30.53 17.69
N ALA A 291 -2.07 31.07 17.98
CA ALA A 291 -3.19 30.35 18.57
C ALA A 291 -3.75 29.24 17.67
N LEU A 292 -3.49 29.25 16.36
CA LEU A 292 -3.94 28.20 15.41
C LEU A 292 -3.06 26.95 15.46
N GLY A 293 -1.88 27.01 16.07
CA GLY A 293 -0.95 25.89 16.13
C GLY A 293 -0.26 25.63 14.80
N SER A 294 -0.42 24.46 14.20
CA SER A 294 0.16 24.11 12.90
C SER A 294 -0.89 23.99 11.80
N LEU A 295 -0.47 24.28 10.56
CA LEU A 295 -1.28 24.15 9.35
C LEU A 295 -0.55 23.29 8.34
N LYS A 296 -1.26 22.35 7.73
CA LYS A 296 -0.84 21.64 6.53
C LYS A 296 -1.89 21.81 5.45
N ALA A 297 -1.47 22.31 4.30
CA ALA A 297 -2.33 22.48 3.14
C ALA A 297 -1.65 21.97 1.88
N ASN A 298 -2.42 21.39 0.97
CA ASN A 298 -1.92 21.06 -0.36
C ASN A 298 -3.02 21.14 -1.41
N VAL A 299 -2.59 21.45 -2.63
CA VAL A 299 -3.41 21.31 -3.84
C VAL A 299 -2.65 20.45 -4.84
N TYR A 300 -3.37 19.54 -5.51
CA TYR A 300 -2.72 18.61 -6.41
C TYR A 300 -3.56 18.31 -7.66
N THR A 301 -2.86 17.89 -8.71
CA THR A 301 -3.44 17.23 -9.86
C THR A 301 -2.74 15.90 -10.09
N GLN A 302 -3.51 14.86 -10.36
CA GLN A 302 -3.01 13.52 -10.66
C GLN A 302 -3.68 13.01 -11.92
N THR A 303 -2.89 12.48 -12.86
CA THR A 303 -3.38 11.82 -14.06
C THR A 303 -2.89 10.38 -14.07
N ILE A 304 -3.82 9.43 -14.09
CA ILE A 304 -3.52 8.02 -14.38
C ILE A 304 -3.92 7.77 -15.83
N LYS A 305 -2.97 7.30 -16.65
CA LYS A 305 -3.15 7.15 -18.10
C LYS A 305 -2.71 5.76 -18.55
N ARG A 306 -3.53 5.08 -19.31
CA ARG A 306 -3.23 3.81 -19.97
C ARG A 306 -3.28 3.98 -21.49
N GLU A 307 -2.20 3.58 -22.14
CA GLU A 307 -1.99 3.72 -23.59
C GLU A 307 -1.69 2.35 -24.22
N GLU A 308 -2.19 2.13 -25.42
CA GLU A 308 -1.87 0.97 -26.28
C GLU A 308 -1.37 1.46 -27.65
N PRO A 309 -0.09 1.81 -27.78
CA PRO A 309 0.48 2.22 -29.07
C PRO A 309 0.37 1.15 -30.13
N SER A 310 -0.10 1.52 -31.32
CA SER A 310 -0.22 0.65 -32.49
C SER A 310 0.09 1.43 -33.76
N ALA A 311 0.21 0.74 -34.90
CA ALA A 311 0.45 1.37 -36.21
C ALA A 311 -0.70 2.31 -36.63
N THR A 312 -1.91 2.09 -36.12
CA THR A 312 -3.11 2.86 -36.46
C THR A 312 -3.48 3.95 -35.46
N GLY A 313 -2.68 4.12 -34.38
CA GLY A 313 -2.91 5.12 -33.35
C GLY A 313 -2.59 4.63 -31.95
N THR A 314 -2.82 5.47 -30.97
CA THR A 314 -2.57 5.18 -29.56
C THR A 314 -3.83 5.38 -28.74
N PRO A 315 -4.70 4.36 -28.67
CA PRO A 315 -5.86 4.39 -27.77
C PRO A 315 -5.43 4.77 -26.35
N THR A 316 -6.10 5.79 -25.80
CA THR A 316 -5.70 6.37 -24.51
C THR A 316 -6.87 6.52 -23.58
N ASN A 317 -6.81 5.85 -22.43
CA ASN A 317 -7.79 5.96 -21.36
C ASN A 317 -7.14 6.64 -20.15
N LYS A 318 -7.79 7.66 -19.58
CA LYS A 318 -7.21 8.38 -18.44
C LYS A 318 -8.23 8.81 -17.39
N ILE A 319 -7.75 8.94 -16.17
CA ILE A 319 -8.43 9.55 -15.04
C ILE A 319 -7.65 10.82 -14.70
N VAL A 320 -8.36 11.92 -14.53
CA VAL A 320 -7.79 13.16 -14.00
C VAL A 320 -8.43 13.42 -12.65
N THR A 321 -7.60 13.54 -11.62
CA THR A 321 -7.99 13.83 -10.24
C THR A 321 -7.38 15.17 -9.84
N ASN A 322 -8.21 16.09 -9.37
CA ASN A 322 -7.78 17.32 -8.72
C ASN A 322 -8.20 17.26 -7.26
N GLY A 323 -7.36 17.70 -6.36
CA GLY A 323 -7.69 17.70 -4.94
C GLY A 323 -7.06 18.87 -4.19
N ALA A 324 -7.66 19.17 -3.05
CA ALA A 324 -7.17 20.16 -2.09
C ALA A 324 -7.48 19.69 -0.68
N ASN A 325 -6.52 19.86 0.21
CA ASN A 325 -6.66 19.55 1.62
C ASN A 325 -6.10 20.71 2.45
N VAL A 326 -6.79 21.05 3.53
CA VAL A 326 -6.35 22.01 4.52
C VAL A 326 -6.65 21.41 5.90
N GLY A 327 -5.65 21.35 6.76
CA GLY A 327 -5.80 20.79 8.10
C GLY A 327 -4.98 21.57 9.12
N PHE A 328 -5.59 21.82 10.27
CA PHE A 328 -4.99 22.47 11.42
C PHE A 328 -4.83 21.49 12.57
N ASP A 329 -3.75 21.60 13.30
CA ASP A 329 -3.52 20.97 14.60
C ASP A 329 -3.32 22.09 15.63
N THR A 330 -4.39 22.43 16.36
CA THR A 330 -4.43 23.54 17.32
C THR A 330 -4.24 23.02 18.73
N PRO A 331 -3.22 23.47 19.47
CA PRO A 331 -3.07 23.16 20.89
C PRO A 331 -4.25 23.76 21.70
N LEU A 332 -4.82 22.97 22.61
CA LEU A 332 -5.86 23.38 23.53
C LEU A 332 -5.40 23.13 24.97
N PHE A 333 -5.54 24.15 25.82
CA PHE A 333 -5.25 24.07 27.26
C PHE A 333 -3.89 23.43 27.60
N GLY A 334 -2.89 23.61 26.72
CA GLY A 334 -1.51 23.20 26.90
C GLY A 334 -1.22 21.72 26.66
N LYS A 335 -2.21 20.80 26.77
CA LYS A 335 -2.01 19.35 26.66
C LYS A 335 -2.84 18.70 25.56
N HIS A 336 -3.95 19.30 25.21
CA HIS A 336 -4.90 18.74 24.25
C HIS A 336 -4.62 19.28 22.85
N THR A 337 -5.10 18.57 21.84
CA THR A 337 -4.97 18.99 20.43
C THR A 337 -6.33 18.89 19.75
N LEU A 338 -6.74 19.95 19.08
CA LEU A 338 -7.87 19.93 18.16
C LEU A 338 -7.34 19.88 16.72
N LYS A 339 -7.64 18.80 16.01
CA LYS A 339 -7.41 18.66 14.57
C LYS A 339 -8.70 19.00 13.84
N TYR A 340 -8.65 19.88 12.85
CA TYR A 340 -9.82 20.18 12.03
C TYR A 340 -9.39 20.60 10.63
N GLY A 341 -10.29 20.45 9.68
CA GLY A 341 -9.94 20.78 8.31
C GLY A 341 -10.98 20.41 7.30
N VAL A 342 -10.61 20.64 6.06
CA VAL A 342 -11.44 20.39 4.88
C VAL A 342 -10.67 19.60 3.83
N ASN A 343 -11.40 18.77 3.09
CA ASN A 343 -10.88 18.03 1.94
C ASN A 343 -11.82 18.24 0.75
N TRP A 344 -11.25 18.36 -0.42
CA TRP A 344 -11.97 18.38 -1.68
C TRP A 344 -11.25 17.52 -2.70
N ARG A 345 -12.02 16.76 -3.51
CA ARG A 345 -11.50 15.97 -4.61
C ARG A 345 -12.50 15.91 -5.74
N LYS A 346 -12.02 16.13 -6.96
CA LYS A 346 -12.80 15.94 -8.19
C LYS A 346 -12.06 14.97 -9.11
N GLU A 347 -12.76 13.93 -9.56
CA GLU A 347 -12.26 12.94 -10.52
C GLU A 347 -13.07 12.98 -11.81
N LYS A 348 -12.38 12.89 -12.94
CA LYS A 348 -12.97 12.85 -14.27
C LYS A 348 -12.42 11.68 -15.08
N SER A 349 -13.32 10.82 -15.53
CA SER A 349 -13.03 9.72 -16.45
C SER A 349 -12.97 10.24 -17.89
N LYS A 350 -11.88 9.89 -18.59
CA LYS A 350 -11.68 10.24 -20.00
C LYS A 350 -11.29 8.97 -20.77
N PRO A 351 -12.29 8.18 -21.22
CA PRO A 351 -12.03 7.03 -22.10
C PRO A 351 -11.53 7.52 -23.47
N ASP A 352 -10.88 6.62 -24.22
CA ASP A 352 -10.37 6.89 -25.57
C ASP A 352 -11.46 7.44 -26.51
N SER A 353 -12.66 6.87 -26.42
CA SER A 353 -13.83 7.33 -27.16
C SER A 353 -15.07 7.33 -26.26
N VAL A 354 -16.00 8.23 -26.52
CA VAL A 354 -17.30 8.27 -25.86
C VAL A 354 -18.38 8.03 -26.91
N GLY A 355 -19.12 6.94 -26.78
CA GLY A 355 -20.21 6.64 -27.70
C GLY A 355 -21.35 7.68 -27.68
N ALA A 356 -22.14 7.73 -28.75
CA ALA A 356 -23.23 8.67 -28.88
C ALA A 356 -24.22 8.60 -27.70
N GLY A 357 -24.69 9.75 -27.22
CA GLY A 357 -25.64 9.88 -26.10
C GLY A 357 -24.99 9.64 -24.71
N ARG A 358 -23.68 9.50 -24.61
CA ARG A 358 -22.96 9.34 -23.35
C ARG A 358 -22.14 10.59 -22.99
N VAL A 359 -21.85 10.75 -21.69
CA VAL A 359 -21.05 11.84 -21.14
C VAL A 359 -19.81 11.30 -20.44
N HIS A 360 -18.80 12.14 -20.25
CA HIS A 360 -17.69 11.80 -19.37
C HIS A 360 -18.19 11.69 -17.92
N GLU A 361 -17.76 10.63 -17.24
CA GLU A 361 -18.11 10.45 -15.84
C GLU A 361 -17.31 11.41 -14.96
N GLU A 362 -17.97 11.98 -13.97
CA GLU A 362 -17.36 12.88 -13.00
C GLU A 362 -17.84 12.55 -11.59
N LYS A 363 -16.95 12.70 -10.63
CA LYS A 363 -17.21 12.54 -9.22
C LYS A 363 -16.58 13.69 -8.45
N THR A 364 -17.30 14.25 -7.50
CA THR A 364 -16.79 15.30 -6.60
C THR A 364 -17.12 14.92 -5.17
N ASP A 365 -16.11 14.94 -4.32
CA ASP A 365 -16.20 14.69 -2.89
C ASP A 365 -15.79 15.93 -2.10
N TYR A 366 -16.53 16.20 -1.02
CA TYR A 366 -16.24 17.25 -0.03
C TYR A 366 -16.23 16.61 1.35
N GLY A 367 -15.29 16.99 2.17
CA GLY A 367 -15.24 16.56 3.57
C GLY A 367 -14.84 17.70 4.50
N ILE A 368 -15.50 17.78 5.65
CA ILE A 368 -15.11 18.66 6.77
C ILE A 368 -15.02 17.80 8.02
N TYR A 369 -14.01 18.03 8.84
CA TYR A 369 -13.81 17.24 10.05
C TYR A 369 -13.31 18.06 11.22
N ALA A 370 -13.60 17.55 12.43
CA ALA A 370 -13.01 17.99 13.68
C ALA A 370 -12.72 16.75 14.54
N GLU A 371 -11.54 16.71 15.16
CA GLU A 371 -11.07 15.60 16.00
C GLU A 371 -10.28 16.14 17.18
N GLY A 372 -10.75 15.89 18.39
CA GLY A 372 -10.08 16.24 19.63
C GLY A 372 -9.20 15.08 20.11
N ILE A 373 -7.96 15.39 20.48
CA ILE A 373 -7.04 14.47 21.18
C ILE A 373 -6.88 15.03 22.59
N TRP A 374 -7.45 14.31 23.57
CA TRP A 374 -7.54 14.71 24.96
C TRP A 374 -6.52 13.92 25.79
N ASP A 375 -5.45 14.58 26.18
CA ASP A 375 -4.42 14.00 27.05
C ASP A 375 -4.86 14.12 28.52
N ILE A 376 -5.37 13.04 29.07
CA ILE A 376 -5.85 12.92 30.44
C ILE A 376 -5.01 11.84 31.15
N SER A 377 -3.68 12.00 31.05
CA SER A 377 -2.69 11.00 31.53
C SER A 377 -3.15 10.24 32.80
N PRO A 378 -3.11 8.90 32.84
CA PRO A 378 -2.48 7.98 31.86
C PRO A 378 -3.39 7.58 30.69
N VAL A 379 -4.47 8.29 30.45
CA VAL A 379 -5.43 8.01 29.37
C VAL A 379 -5.33 9.09 28.30
N THR A 380 -5.30 8.70 27.03
CA THR A 380 -5.53 9.57 25.88
C THR A 380 -6.85 9.19 25.23
N LEU A 381 -7.79 10.15 25.18
CA LEU A 381 -9.08 9.99 24.51
C LEU A 381 -9.02 10.72 23.17
N THR A 382 -9.53 10.08 22.10
CA THR A 382 -9.74 10.72 20.80
C THR A 382 -11.22 10.74 20.49
N THR A 383 -11.76 11.91 20.13
CA THR A 383 -13.17 12.06 19.72
C THR A 383 -13.22 12.83 18.41
N GLY A 384 -13.99 12.35 17.45
CA GLY A 384 -14.02 13.00 16.15
C GLY A 384 -15.38 12.92 15.48
N VAL A 385 -15.64 13.86 14.59
CA VAL A 385 -16.77 13.85 13.68
C VAL A 385 -16.32 14.35 12.32
N ARG A 386 -16.81 13.67 11.27
CA ARG A 386 -16.58 14.03 9.89
C ARG A 386 -17.91 14.09 9.14
N TYR A 387 -18.11 15.11 8.34
CA TYR A 387 -19.20 15.22 7.37
C TYR A 387 -18.63 15.10 5.97
N ASP A 388 -19.13 14.14 5.19
CA ASP A 388 -18.79 13.95 3.80
C ASP A 388 -20.04 14.18 2.91
N HIS A 389 -19.84 14.88 1.79
CA HIS A 389 -20.83 15.08 0.75
C HIS A 389 -20.25 14.71 -0.61
N TYR A 390 -21.05 14.06 -1.46
CA TYR A 390 -20.60 13.67 -2.79
C TYR A 390 -21.62 13.98 -3.88
N LYS A 391 -21.10 14.11 -5.10
CA LYS A 391 -21.89 14.18 -6.35
C LYS A 391 -21.17 13.33 -7.40
N THR A 392 -21.89 12.40 -8.02
CA THR A 392 -21.37 11.51 -9.09
C THR A 392 -22.28 11.59 -10.30
N LEU A 393 -21.69 11.78 -11.49
CA LEU A 393 -22.33 11.73 -12.80
C LEU A 393 -21.79 10.52 -13.55
N PHE A 394 -22.67 9.63 -13.97
CA PHE A 394 -22.35 8.44 -14.75
C PHE A 394 -22.53 8.67 -16.25
N SER A 395 -21.89 7.83 -17.09
CA SER A 395 -21.85 8.02 -18.55
C SER A 395 -23.23 8.00 -19.24
N GLY A 396 -24.21 7.36 -18.64
CA GLY A 396 -25.61 7.42 -19.08
C GLY A 396 -26.39 8.67 -18.63
N ASN A 397 -25.68 9.74 -18.23
CA ASN A 397 -26.23 11.00 -17.73
C ASN A 397 -27.13 10.85 -16.48
N SER A 398 -26.96 9.77 -15.73
CA SER A 398 -27.60 9.59 -14.42
C SER A 398 -26.69 10.10 -13.28
N LYS A 399 -27.32 10.59 -12.22
CA LYS A 399 -26.62 11.24 -11.10
C LYS A 399 -26.90 10.51 -9.79
N SER A 400 -25.92 10.51 -8.90
CA SER A 400 -26.09 10.14 -7.49
C SER A 400 -25.44 11.22 -6.63
N SER A 401 -26.08 11.59 -5.55
CA SER A 401 -25.53 12.52 -4.57
C SER A 401 -26.01 12.16 -3.17
N GLY A 402 -25.24 12.52 -2.17
CA GLY A 402 -25.62 12.24 -0.79
C GLY A 402 -24.61 12.76 0.21
N SER A 403 -24.96 12.64 1.47
CA SER A 403 -24.11 13.04 2.59
C SER A 403 -24.10 11.99 3.68
N LYS A 404 -22.99 11.94 4.45
CA LYS A 404 -22.82 11.06 5.61
C LYS A 404 -22.12 11.80 6.74
N VAL A 405 -22.55 11.54 7.96
CA VAL A 405 -21.85 11.92 9.20
C VAL A 405 -21.17 10.68 9.74
N ASN A 406 -19.87 10.80 10.01
CA ASN A 406 -19.01 9.71 10.42
C ASN A 406 -18.34 10.09 11.77
N PRO A 407 -18.85 9.58 12.90
CA PRO A 407 -18.22 9.78 14.20
C PRO A 407 -17.03 8.83 14.38
N SER A 408 -16.09 9.22 15.24
CA SER A 408 -14.99 8.38 15.70
C SER A 408 -14.72 8.60 17.18
N ILE A 409 -14.35 7.53 17.87
CA ILE A 409 -13.89 7.56 19.25
C ILE A 409 -12.78 6.54 19.44
N GLY A 410 -11.76 6.92 20.17
CA GLY A 410 -10.65 6.05 20.53
C GLY A 410 -10.14 6.35 21.91
N VAL A 411 -9.60 5.35 22.58
CA VAL A 411 -8.95 5.46 23.87
C VAL A 411 -7.65 4.69 23.87
N ILE A 412 -6.61 5.30 24.44
CA ILE A 412 -5.34 4.65 24.77
C ILE A 412 -5.17 4.80 26.27
N TRP A 413 -4.89 3.70 26.95
CA TRP A 413 -4.59 3.66 28.37
C TRP A 413 -3.18 3.12 28.58
N ASP A 414 -2.27 4.00 29.00
CA ASP A 414 -0.91 3.65 29.38
C ASP A 414 -0.92 3.14 30.82
N ALA A 415 -1.22 1.84 30.97
CA ALA A 415 -1.38 1.19 32.29
C ALA A 415 -0.06 1.19 33.07
N THR A 416 1.07 1.06 32.36
CA THR A 416 2.43 1.23 32.85
C THR A 416 3.28 1.88 31.76
N PRO A 417 4.53 2.33 32.05
CA PRO A 417 5.43 2.83 31.01
C PRO A 417 5.69 1.84 29.85
N ASP A 418 5.55 0.54 30.12
CA ASP A 418 5.82 -0.54 29.15
C ASP A 418 4.56 -1.17 28.57
N LEU A 419 3.37 -0.93 29.14
CA LEU A 419 2.14 -1.61 28.78
C LEU A 419 1.02 -0.60 28.51
N SER A 420 0.50 -0.60 27.28
CA SER A 420 -0.65 0.18 26.90
C SER A 420 -1.76 -0.68 26.27
N PHE A 421 -3.00 -0.29 26.55
CA PHE A 421 -4.20 -0.84 25.92
C PHE A 421 -4.83 0.24 25.05
N ASN A 422 -5.47 -0.20 23.97
CA ASN A 422 -6.20 0.71 23.10
C ASN A 422 -7.53 0.12 22.66
N ALA A 423 -8.50 0.98 22.41
CA ALA A 423 -9.76 0.62 21.78
C ALA A 423 -10.25 1.77 20.91
N ASN A 424 -10.86 1.44 19.78
CA ASN A 424 -11.48 2.45 18.92
C ASN A 424 -12.77 1.94 18.28
N LEU A 425 -13.63 2.90 17.95
CA LEU A 425 -14.83 2.72 17.13
C LEU A 425 -14.88 3.86 16.13
N ASN A 426 -14.61 3.54 14.86
CA ASN A 426 -14.56 4.52 13.79
C ASN A 426 -15.62 4.24 12.74
N TYR A 427 -16.22 5.31 12.23
CA TYR A 427 -17.07 5.31 11.05
C TYR A 427 -16.43 6.12 9.94
N ALA A 428 -16.57 5.65 8.71
CA ALA A 428 -16.19 6.37 7.50
C ALA A 428 -17.14 6.03 6.35
N SER A 429 -17.19 6.89 5.35
CA SER A 429 -18.00 6.66 4.16
C SER A 429 -17.16 6.79 2.90
N ARG A 430 -17.54 6.03 1.87
CA ARG A 430 -16.97 6.10 0.52
C ARG A 430 -18.09 6.35 -0.49
N SER A 431 -17.96 7.41 -1.27
CA SER A 431 -18.89 7.77 -2.32
C SER A 431 -18.89 6.73 -3.45
N PRO A 432 -19.98 6.63 -4.23
CA PRO A 432 -20.03 5.74 -5.39
C PRO A 432 -18.87 6.01 -6.35
N ARG A 433 -18.12 4.94 -6.69
CA ARG A 433 -17.01 5.00 -7.64
C ARG A 433 -17.53 5.14 -9.07
N LEU A 434 -16.75 5.82 -9.92
CA LEU A 434 -16.97 5.86 -11.35
C LEU A 434 -16.86 4.45 -11.94
N TYR A 435 -17.53 4.22 -13.07
CA TYR A 435 -17.35 3.00 -13.82
C TYR A 435 -15.93 2.99 -14.42
N GLU A 436 -15.38 1.80 -14.63
CA GLU A 436 -14.02 1.66 -15.15
C GLU A 436 -13.84 2.39 -16.48
N VAL A 437 -12.80 3.22 -16.59
CA VAL A 437 -12.62 4.13 -17.72
C VAL A 437 -12.60 3.41 -19.07
N MET A 438 -11.88 2.29 -19.17
CA MET A 438 -11.83 1.50 -20.41
C MET A 438 -13.21 0.96 -20.83
N LEU A 439 -14.06 0.66 -19.87
CA LEU A 439 -15.38 0.09 -20.14
C LEU A 439 -16.41 1.19 -20.40
N SER A 440 -16.29 2.36 -19.77
CA SER A 440 -17.21 3.49 -19.94
C SER A 440 -17.18 4.06 -21.36
N GLY A 441 -16.13 3.85 -22.14
CA GLY A 441 -16.05 4.19 -23.57
C GLY A 441 -17.04 3.41 -24.44
N SER A 442 -17.25 2.13 -24.15
CA SER A 442 -18.12 1.21 -24.92
C SER A 442 -19.41 0.84 -24.19
N ARG A 443 -19.53 1.10 -22.91
CA ARG A 443 -20.67 0.72 -22.04
C ARG A 443 -21.29 1.95 -21.42
N THR A 444 -22.60 1.91 -21.17
CA THR A 444 -23.35 2.98 -20.52
C THR A 444 -23.53 2.64 -19.05
N ALA A 445 -22.93 3.44 -18.17
CA ALA A 445 -23.10 3.33 -16.73
C ALA A 445 -24.24 4.23 -16.25
N LEU A 446 -25.09 3.69 -15.40
CA LEU A 446 -26.24 4.33 -14.78
C LEU A 446 -26.15 4.20 -13.26
N ALA A 447 -26.78 5.11 -12.54
CA ALA A 447 -27.01 4.99 -11.11
C ALA A 447 -28.41 4.46 -10.81
N ASP A 448 -28.52 3.53 -9.87
CA ASP A 448 -29.79 3.23 -9.23
C ASP A 448 -30.29 4.50 -8.51
N PRO A 449 -31.58 4.85 -8.58
CA PRO A 449 -32.12 6.04 -7.91
C PRO A 449 -31.85 6.06 -6.39
N ASN A 450 -31.70 4.89 -5.78
CA ASN A 450 -31.42 4.73 -4.35
C ASN A 450 -29.95 4.49 -4.03
N LEU A 451 -29.03 4.68 -4.99
CA LEU A 451 -27.60 4.46 -4.79
C LEU A 451 -27.05 5.40 -3.70
N LYS A 452 -26.46 4.81 -2.66
CA LYS A 452 -25.90 5.49 -1.49
C LYS A 452 -24.38 5.29 -1.41
N ALA A 453 -23.71 6.17 -0.67
CA ALA A 453 -22.34 5.96 -0.25
C ALA A 453 -22.23 4.72 0.63
N GLU A 454 -21.17 3.95 0.45
CA GLU A 454 -20.76 2.87 1.36
C GLU A 454 -20.48 3.46 2.74
N ARG A 455 -20.83 2.74 3.81
CA ARG A 455 -20.56 3.13 5.18
C ARG A 455 -19.84 2.04 5.94
N ALA A 456 -18.61 2.30 6.31
CA ALA A 456 -17.80 1.43 7.14
C ALA A 456 -17.96 1.75 8.63
N ARG A 457 -17.88 0.71 9.45
CA ARG A 457 -17.70 0.74 10.90
C ARG A 457 -16.58 -0.22 11.25
N ASN A 458 -15.60 0.21 12.04
CA ASN A 458 -14.57 -0.65 12.60
C ASN A 458 -14.53 -0.48 14.12
N ALA A 459 -14.67 -1.58 14.84
CA ALA A 459 -14.37 -1.67 16.26
C ALA A 459 -13.09 -2.47 16.43
N GLU A 460 -12.13 -1.95 17.16
CA GLU A 460 -10.83 -2.58 17.37
C GLU A 460 -10.38 -2.41 18.82
N VAL A 461 -9.77 -3.45 19.37
CA VAL A 461 -9.09 -3.43 20.66
C VAL A 461 -7.68 -3.96 20.47
N GLY A 462 -6.75 -3.41 21.22
CA GLY A 462 -5.35 -3.81 21.09
C GLY A 462 -4.57 -3.64 22.39
N VAL A 463 -3.40 -4.25 22.41
CA VAL A 463 -2.42 -4.16 23.48
C VAL A 463 -1.03 -4.00 22.89
N LYS A 464 -0.22 -3.14 23.48
CA LYS A 464 1.19 -2.94 23.17
C LYS A 464 1.99 -3.14 24.45
N TYR A 465 3.04 -3.95 24.34
CA TYR A 465 3.99 -4.18 25.42
C TYR A 465 5.41 -3.95 24.90
N LYS A 466 6.14 -3.09 25.58
CA LYS A 466 7.51 -2.75 25.27
C LYS A 466 8.37 -2.95 26.50
N LEU A 467 9.10 -4.07 26.57
CA LEU A 467 10.07 -4.32 27.63
C LEU A 467 11.43 -3.78 27.21
N ASN A 468 11.82 -2.64 27.77
CA ASN A 468 13.03 -1.92 27.38
C ASN A 468 13.02 -1.65 25.85
N ASP A 469 14.20 -1.53 25.24
CA ASP A 469 14.34 -1.47 23.78
C ASP A 469 14.51 -2.85 23.13
N ALA A 470 14.48 -3.93 23.95
CA ALA A 470 14.77 -5.27 23.50
C ALA A 470 13.53 -6.00 22.94
N LEU A 471 12.39 -5.93 23.62
CA LEU A 471 11.19 -6.70 23.26
C LEU A 471 10.01 -5.77 23.03
N PHE A 472 9.37 -5.92 21.87
CA PHE A 472 8.12 -5.27 21.53
C PHE A 472 7.09 -6.31 21.13
N ILE A 473 5.89 -6.24 21.69
CA ILE A 473 4.75 -7.10 21.34
C ILE A 473 3.54 -6.19 21.10
N GLU A 474 2.84 -6.44 20.01
CA GLU A 474 1.58 -5.79 19.70
C GLU A 474 0.57 -6.84 19.28
N ALA A 475 -0.65 -6.75 19.82
CA ALA A 475 -1.76 -7.59 19.42
C ALA A 475 -3.03 -6.76 19.27
N SER A 476 -3.84 -7.08 18.26
CA SER A 476 -5.14 -6.46 18.06
C SER A 476 -6.20 -7.44 17.58
N TYR A 477 -7.45 -7.17 17.93
CA TYR A 477 -8.64 -7.83 17.41
C TYR A 477 -9.59 -6.77 16.85
N PHE A 478 -10.15 -7.02 15.67
CA PHE A 478 -11.04 -6.09 14.99
C PHE A 478 -12.34 -6.76 14.50
N ASP A 479 -13.41 -5.96 14.47
CA ASP A 479 -14.70 -6.27 13.86
C ASP A 479 -15.08 -5.11 12.93
N GLN A 480 -15.05 -5.35 11.63
CA GLN A 480 -15.33 -4.37 10.60
C GLN A 480 -16.59 -4.75 9.80
N GLN A 481 -17.42 -3.77 9.50
CA GLN A 481 -18.59 -3.90 8.66
C GLN A 481 -18.66 -2.75 7.67
N ILE A 482 -18.92 -3.06 6.39
CA ILE A 482 -19.20 -2.05 5.36
C ILE A 482 -20.60 -2.33 4.82
N LYS A 483 -21.51 -1.41 5.07
CA LYS A 483 -22.88 -1.42 4.52
C LYS A 483 -22.94 -0.72 3.17
N ASP A 484 -23.96 -1.05 2.40
CA ASP A 484 -24.24 -0.42 1.11
C ASP A 484 -23.08 -0.56 0.11
N VAL A 485 -22.36 -1.71 0.11
CA VAL A 485 -21.26 -1.96 -0.80
C VAL A 485 -21.70 -1.79 -2.24
N GLN A 486 -20.95 -0.98 -3.01
CA GLN A 486 -21.29 -0.74 -4.40
C GLN A 486 -21.08 -1.97 -5.27
N ALA A 487 -22.04 -2.27 -6.10
CA ALA A 487 -22.00 -3.34 -7.09
C ALA A 487 -22.52 -2.86 -8.45
N TRP A 488 -22.29 -3.65 -9.49
CA TRP A 488 -22.73 -3.38 -10.85
C TRP A 488 -23.58 -4.52 -11.37
N ARG A 489 -24.76 -4.21 -11.89
CA ARG A 489 -25.62 -5.17 -12.58
C ARG A 489 -25.79 -4.82 -14.05
N SER A 490 -25.78 -5.83 -14.90
CA SER A 490 -26.05 -5.65 -16.33
C SER A 490 -27.56 -5.48 -16.56
N LEU A 491 -27.91 -4.48 -17.37
CA LEU A 491 -29.26 -4.26 -17.87
C LEU A 491 -29.43 -4.73 -19.34
N GLY A 492 -28.42 -5.42 -19.86
CA GLY A 492 -28.38 -5.80 -21.27
C GLY A 492 -27.92 -4.66 -22.20
N ARG A 493 -27.59 -5.00 -23.45
CA ARG A 493 -27.18 -4.07 -24.50
C ARG A 493 -26.08 -3.07 -24.09
N GLY A 494 -25.08 -3.55 -23.33
CA GLY A 494 -23.96 -2.71 -22.87
C GLY A 494 -24.31 -1.67 -21.80
N ARG A 495 -25.49 -1.77 -21.17
CA ARG A 495 -25.91 -0.90 -20.07
C ARG A 495 -25.64 -1.58 -18.72
N PHE A 496 -25.09 -0.84 -17.78
CA PHE A 496 -24.77 -1.29 -16.43
C PHE A 496 -25.30 -0.29 -15.40
N MET A 497 -25.78 -0.78 -14.29
CA MET A 497 -26.31 0.04 -13.20
C MET A 497 -25.53 -0.18 -11.92
N ALA A 498 -25.00 0.90 -11.36
CA ALA A 498 -24.43 0.92 -10.02
C ALA A 498 -25.56 0.85 -8.99
N TYR A 499 -25.44 -0.04 -8.01
CA TYR A 499 -26.41 -0.20 -6.91
C TYR A 499 -25.70 -0.66 -5.63
N ASN A 500 -26.39 -0.61 -4.50
CA ASN A 500 -25.88 -1.12 -3.23
C ASN A 500 -26.17 -2.62 -3.13
N GLY A 501 -25.12 -3.45 -3.22
CA GLY A 501 -25.23 -4.90 -3.42
C GLY A 501 -25.20 -5.73 -2.14
N GLY A 502 -24.99 -5.13 -0.97
CA GLY A 502 -25.00 -5.89 0.28
C GLY A 502 -24.10 -5.32 1.38
N THR A 503 -23.83 -6.15 2.38
CA THR A 503 -23.01 -5.81 3.55
C THR A 503 -21.79 -6.73 3.62
N LEU A 504 -20.61 -6.14 3.64
CA LEU A 504 -19.35 -6.83 3.86
C LEU A 504 -19.03 -6.82 5.36
N LYS A 505 -18.72 -7.98 5.92
CA LYS A 505 -18.32 -8.18 7.31
C LYS A 505 -16.94 -8.81 7.37
N ASN A 506 -16.08 -8.35 8.26
CA ASN A 506 -14.73 -8.86 8.42
C ASN A 506 -14.31 -8.83 9.89
N LYS A 507 -13.89 -9.97 10.41
CA LYS A 507 -13.36 -10.10 11.76
C LYS A 507 -11.98 -10.73 11.69
N GLY A 508 -11.11 -10.33 12.59
CA GLY A 508 -9.78 -10.90 12.61
C GLY A 508 -8.92 -10.42 13.75
N TYR A 509 -7.70 -10.92 13.76
CA TYR A 509 -6.69 -10.54 14.72
C TYR A 509 -5.32 -10.45 14.06
N GLU A 510 -4.46 -9.67 14.70
CA GLU A 510 -3.06 -9.53 14.34
C GLU A 510 -2.22 -9.58 15.61
N ILE A 511 -1.08 -10.27 15.53
CA ILE A 511 -0.06 -10.28 16.57
C ILE A 511 1.28 -10.09 15.91
N SER A 512 2.11 -9.24 16.45
CA SER A 512 3.48 -9.06 15.99
C SER A 512 4.42 -8.85 17.16
N THR A 513 5.62 -9.34 17.01
CA THR A 513 6.70 -9.17 18.00
C THR A 513 8.02 -8.89 17.30
N SER A 514 8.86 -8.12 17.95
CA SER A 514 10.25 -7.95 17.60
C SER A 514 11.11 -8.04 18.86
N TYR A 515 12.24 -8.72 18.73
CA TYR A 515 13.23 -8.86 19.78
C TYR A 515 14.59 -8.43 19.25
N ARG A 516 15.29 -7.62 20.01
CA ARG A 516 16.65 -7.17 19.70
C ARG A 516 17.57 -7.48 20.87
N TRP A 517 18.72 -8.06 20.56
CA TRP A 517 19.74 -8.33 21.54
C TRP A 517 21.10 -8.22 20.87
N ARG A 518 21.88 -7.21 21.26
CA ARG A 518 23.14 -6.88 20.57
C ARG A 518 22.90 -6.76 19.05
N GLY A 519 23.70 -7.46 18.23
CA GLY A 519 23.52 -7.50 16.77
C GLY A 519 22.31 -8.32 16.27
N LEU A 520 21.66 -9.11 17.13
CA LEU A 520 20.55 -9.99 16.74
C LEU A 520 19.23 -9.23 16.70
N THR A 521 18.48 -9.40 15.62
CA THR A 521 17.08 -8.96 15.50
C THR A 521 16.21 -10.15 15.07
N ALA A 522 15.19 -10.47 15.87
CA ALA A 522 14.18 -11.46 15.52
C ALA A 522 12.80 -10.78 15.42
N ARG A 523 12.01 -11.16 14.42
CA ARG A 523 10.66 -10.64 14.20
C ARG A 523 9.73 -11.80 13.91
N ALA A 524 8.49 -11.72 14.41
CA ALA A 524 7.44 -12.64 14.04
C ALA A 524 6.10 -11.90 13.96
N GLY A 525 5.23 -12.35 13.07
CA GLY A 525 3.91 -11.78 12.91
C GLY A 525 2.90 -12.82 12.47
N VAL A 526 1.66 -12.65 12.88
CA VAL A 526 0.52 -13.43 12.39
C VAL A 526 -0.66 -12.51 12.19
N ALA A 527 -1.37 -12.70 11.09
CA ALA A 527 -2.64 -12.05 10.81
C ALA A 527 -3.67 -13.07 10.34
N TYR A 528 -4.89 -12.90 10.79
CA TYR A 528 -6.06 -13.67 10.33
C TYR A 528 -7.23 -12.73 10.12
N ASN A 529 -7.92 -12.90 9.00
CA ASN A 529 -9.14 -12.19 8.67
C ASN A 529 -10.13 -13.14 8.00
N LYS A 530 -11.42 -12.83 8.11
CA LYS A 530 -12.51 -13.63 7.55
C LYS A 530 -13.55 -12.73 6.89
N PRO A 531 -13.20 -12.08 5.77
CA PRO A 531 -14.15 -11.24 5.06
C PRO A 531 -15.25 -12.10 4.43
N LYS A 532 -16.49 -11.65 4.55
CA LYS A 532 -17.69 -12.26 3.99
C LYS A 532 -18.65 -11.17 3.52
N ILE A 533 -19.32 -11.41 2.41
CA ILE A 533 -20.39 -10.54 1.91
C ILE A 533 -21.70 -11.32 1.87
N ASP A 534 -22.78 -10.68 2.25
CA ASP A 534 -24.14 -11.22 2.22
C ASP A 534 -24.84 -10.95 0.86
N SER A 535 -24.10 -11.14 -0.23
CA SER A 535 -24.60 -10.95 -1.59
C SER A 535 -23.96 -11.96 -2.55
N THR A 536 -24.74 -12.41 -3.54
CA THR A 536 -24.27 -13.31 -4.60
C THR A 536 -23.82 -12.59 -5.88
N ASN A 537 -24.03 -11.28 -5.95
CA ASN A 537 -23.91 -10.49 -7.18
C ASN A 537 -22.71 -9.52 -7.20
N ILE A 538 -21.82 -9.59 -6.20
CA ILE A 538 -20.64 -8.73 -6.12
C ILE A 538 -19.41 -9.50 -6.61
N ASP A 539 -18.63 -8.89 -7.51
CA ASP A 539 -17.29 -9.38 -7.84
C ASP A 539 -16.41 -9.23 -6.61
N SER A 540 -16.19 -10.35 -5.94
CA SER A 540 -15.60 -10.38 -4.61
C SER A 540 -14.13 -9.98 -4.60
N LEU A 541 -13.36 -10.24 -5.65
CA LEU A 541 -11.90 -10.09 -5.57
C LEU A 541 -11.40 -8.65 -5.60
N VAL A 542 -12.14 -7.71 -6.17
CA VAL A 542 -11.82 -6.28 -6.07
C VAL A 542 -12.30 -5.70 -4.74
N THR A 543 -13.33 -6.28 -4.13
CA THR A 543 -13.95 -5.82 -2.89
C THR A 543 -13.33 -6.47 -1.66
N PHE A 544 -13.11 -7.79 -1.66
CA PHE A 544 -12.49 -8.52 -0.56
C PHE A 544 -11.79 -9.81 -1.02
N VAL A 545 -10.80 -10.25 -0.25
CA VAL A 545 -9.98 -11.44 -0.53
C VAL A 545 -9.81 -12.28 0.73
N PRO A 546 -10.42 -13.45 0.84
CA PRO A 546 -10.09 -14.40 1.90
C PRO A 546 -8.68 -14.96 1.68
N VAL A 547 -7.71 -14.44 2.42
CA VAL A 547 -6.30 -14.85 2.26
C VAL A 547 -5.98 -16.09 3.08
N GLY A 548 -6.64 -16.28 4.22
CA GLY A 548 -6.28 -17.27 5.24
C GLY A 548 -5.30 -16.70 6.26
N ARG A 549 -4.92 -17.52 7.24
CA ARG A 549 -3.96 -17.11 8.26
C ARG A 549 -2.57 -16.98 7.62
N THR A 550 -1.93 -15.84 7.87
CA THR A 550 -0.60 -15.52 7.35
C THR A 550 0.37 -15.34 8.50
N TRP A 551 1.50 -16.03 8.48
CA TRP A 551 2.61 -15.82 9.39
C TRP A 551 3.78 -15.20 8.63
N THR A 552 4.49 -14.31 9.29
CA THR A 552 5.78 -13.78 8.84
C THR A 552 6.81 -14.01 9.94
N ALA A 553 8.04 -14.27 9.54
CA ALA A 553 9.16 -14.40 10.46
C ALA A 553 10.40 -13.76 9.83
N GLY A 554 11.29 -13.26 10.66
CA GLY A 554 12.57 -12.71 10.22
C GLY A 554 13.61 -12.87 11.32
N LEU A 555 14.83 -13.15 10.91
CA LEU A 555 15.98 -13.23 11.77
C LEU A 555 17.14 -12.57 11.06
N SER A 556 17.81 -11.61 11.70
CA SER A 556 19.02 -11.00 11.16
C SER A 556 20.07 -10.78 12.24
N TYR A 557 21.32 -10.76 11.81
CA TYR A 557 22.45 -10.45 12.65
C TYR A 557 23.33 -9.38 12.00
N GLN A 558 23.55 -8.28 12.73
CA GLN A 558 24.43 -7.19 12.36
C GLN A 558 25.80 -7.41 12.95
N PHE A 559 26.82 -7.59 12.11
CA PHE A 559 28.22 -7.59 12.47
C PHE A 559 28.75 -6.15 12.47
N GLU A 560 29.55 -5.78 13.45
CA GLU A 560 30.16 -4.45 13.51
C GLU A 560 31.39 -4.37 12.60
N ASN A 561 32.19 -5.42 12.58
CA ASN A 561 33.38 -5.52 11.74
C ASN A 561 33.52 -6.93 11.14
N PRO A 562 33.29 -7.08 9.83
CA PRO A 562 32.87 -6.03 8.87
C PRO A 562 31.45 -5.52 9.15
N ASN A 563 31.13 -4.28 8.73
CA ASN A 563 29.78 -3.74 8.85
C ASN A 563 28.84 -4.46 7.86
N LEU A 564 28.26 -5.55 8.32
CA LEU A 564 27.55 -6.54 7.51
C LEU A 564 26.33 -7.06 8.26
N GLU A 565 25.15 -6.94 7.64
CA GLU A 565 23.93 -7.62 8.10
C GLU A 565 23.69 -8.87 7.25
N ILE A 566 23.42 -9.99 7.89
CA ILE A 566 22.92 -11.21 7.25
C ILE A 566 21.53 -11.49 7.82
N GLY A 567 20.55 -11.76 6.95
CA GLY A 567 19.21 -12.00 7.39
C GLY A 567 18.47 -13.07 6.59
N TRP A 568 17.47 -13.61 7.25
CA TRP A 568 16.47 -14.49 6.69
C TRP A 568 15.08 -13.89 6.97
N ARG A 569 14.17 -14.05 6.02
CA ARG A 569 12.74 -13.76 6.18
C ARG A 569 11.89 -14.86 5.58
N GLY A 570 10.78 -15.15 6.21
CA GLY A 570 9.84 -16.17 5.77
C GLY A 570 8.40 -15.67 5.82
N ARG A 571 7.60 -16.12 4.85
CA ARG A 571 6.15 -15.87 4.79
C ARG A 571 5.43 -17.18 4.55
N PHE A 572 4.47 -17.49 5.40
CA PHE A 572 3.71 -18.75 5.37
C PHE A 572 2.23 -18.45 5.38
N VAL A 573 1.51 -18.90 4.38
CA VAL A 573 0.08 -18.63 4.18
C VAL A 573 -0.68 -19.95 4.24
N GLN A 574 -1.70 -19.99 5.08
CA GLN A 574 -2.54 -21.18 5.26
C GLN A 574 -3.42 -21.38 4.02
N ARG A 575 -3.70 -22.64 3.70
CA ARG A 575 -4.72 -23.03 2.73
C ARG A 575 -6.07 -22.35 3.09
N THR A 576 -6.77 -21.86 2.07
CA THR A 576 -8.11 -21.30 2.23
C THR A 576 -9.05 -21.81 1.14
N GLU A 577 -10.34 -21.81 1.42
CA GLU A 577 -11.38 -22.11 0.46
C GLU A 577 -12.03 -20.78 0.01
N HIS A 578 -12.17 -20.63 -1.28
CA HIS A 578 -12.76 -19.45 -1.89
C HIS A 578 -14.13 -19.79 -2.46
N SER A 579 -15.18 -19.39 -1.78
CA SER A 579 -16.56 -19.55 -2.29
C SER A 579 -17.03 -18.39 -3.19
N ALA A 580 -16.28 -17.32 -3.28
CA ALA A 580 -16.77 -16.02 -3.70
C ALA A 580 -16.53 -15.66 -5.18
N TYR A 581 -15.89 -16.50 -5.98
CA TYR A 581 -15.51 -16.13 -7.35
C TYR A 581 -16.42 -16.70 -8.44
N GLN A 582 -17.62 -17.13 -8.09
CA GLN A 582 -18.45 -17.82 -9.08
C GLN A 582 -19.67 -17.01 -9.50
N ARG A 583 -19.52 -16.28 -10.58
CA ARG A 583 -20.62 -16.07 -11.50
C ARG A 583 -20.92 -17.40 -12.21
N GLY A 584 -21.81 -18.20 -11.65
CA GLY A 584 -22.51 -19.24 -12.41
C GLY A 584 -22.04 -20.68 -12.28
N SER A 585 -21.13 -21.04 -11.38
CA SER A 585 -20.80 -22.45 -11.15
C SER A 585 -20.54 -22.74 -9.66
N GLY A 586 -21.34 -23.59 -9.06
CA GLY A 586 -21.43 -23.83 -7.63
C GLY A 586 -20.32 -24.66 -7.00
N GLY A 587 -19.08 -24.29 -7.09
CA GLY A 587 -17.96 -24.94 -6.39
C GLY A 587 -16.92 -23.92 -5.94
N GLY A 588 -16.56 -23.90 -4.64
CA GLY A 588 -15.46 -23.14 -4.13
C GLY A 588 -14.13 -23.63 -4.71
N THR A 589 -13.24 -22.74 -5.11
CA THR A 589 -11.87 -23.10 -5.46
C THR A 589 -11.01 -23.10 -4.21
N GLU A 590 -10.39 -24.24 -3.94
CA GLU A 590 -9.37 -24.35 -2.90
C GLU A 590 -8.10 -23.65 -3.35
N ARG A 591 -7.56 -22.81 -2.46
CA ARG A 591 -6.25 -22.20 -2.65
C ARG A 591 -5.23 -22.85 -1.72
N PRO A 592 -4.27 -23.62 -2.27
CA PRO A 592 -3.26 -24.28 -1.48
C PRO A 592 -2.44 -23.30 -0.65
N GLY A 593 -2.11 -23.69 0.59
CA GLY A 593 -1.17 -22.96 1.41
C GLY A 593 0.24 -22.99 0.82
N TYR A 594 1.05 -21.99 1.17
CA TYR A 594 2.44 -21.91 0.72
C TYR A 594 3.35 -21.32 1.78
N GLY A 595 4.64 -21.64 1.69
CA GLY A 595 5.71 -21.03 2.48
C GLY A 595 6.85 -20.61 1.56
N VAL A 596 7.33 -19.38 1.75
CA VAL A 596 8.41 -18.77 0.97
C VAL A 596 9.46 -18.24 1.93
N ASN A 597 10.72 -18.45 1.59
CA ASN A 597 11.86 -18.03 2.39
C ASN A 597 12.83 -17.26 1.51
N ASP A 598 13.34 -16.15 2.03
CA ASP A 598 14.37 -15.33 1.42
C ASP A 598 15.57 -15.22 2.36
N ILE A 599 16.76 -15.07 1.78
CA ILE A 599 18.00 -14.77 2.49
C ILE A 599 18.56 -13.49 1.89
N TYR A 600 19.09 -12.61 2.72
CA TYR A 600 19.69 -11.37 2.28
C TYR A 600 20.95 -11.04 3.04
N LEU A 601 21.76 -10.18 2.43
CA LEU A 601 23.01 -9.66 2.98
C LEU A 601 23.13 -8.18 2.59
N ASN A 602 23.41 -7.33 3.57
CA ASN A 602 23.67 -5.92 3.38
C ASN A 602 25.06 -5.60 3.93
N TRP A 603 25.93 -5.10 3.08
CA TRP A 603 27.31 -4.84 3.42
C TRP A 603 27.67 -3.38 3.17
N LYS A 604 28.28 -2.72 4.16
CA LYS A 604 28.84 -1.38 4.09
C LYS A 604 30.36 -1.48 4.15
N PRO A 605 31.04 -1.58 2.98
CA PRO A 605 32.46 -1.89 2.93
C PRO A 605 33.39 -0.74 3.37
N LEU A 606 32.89 0.50 3.41
CA LEU A 606 33.71 1.65 3.76
C LEU A 606 33.75 1.83 5.30
N PRO A 607 34.94 1.81 5.93
CA PRO A 607 35.06 2.00 7.37
C PRO A 607 34.49 3.37 7.80
N ASN A 608 33.62 3.36 8.81
CA ASN A 608 33.03 4.56 9.42
C ASN A 608 32.25 5.47 8.43
N LYS A 609 31.82 4.91 7.28
CA LYS A 609 31.04 5.63 6.27
C LYS A 609 29.91 4.73 5.77
N ASP A 610 28.72 5.30 5.59
CA ASP A 610 27.55 4.65 5.01
C ASP A 610 27.29 5.01 3.54
N ASN A 611 28.32 5.58 2.89
CA ASN A 611 28.25 6.05 1.51
C ASN A 611 28.02 4.92 0.50
N LEU A 612 28.59 3.74 0.75
CA LEU A 612 28.52 2.59 -0.15
C LEU A 612 27.81 1.41 0.52
N ASN A 613 26.74 0.94 -0.11
CA ASN A 613 26.00 -0.25 0.29
C ASN A 613 26.04 -1.29 -0.84
N VAL A 614 26.37 -2.51 -0.50
CA VAL A 614 26.31 -3.67 -1.39
C VAL A 614 25.26 -4.63 -0.83
N ASN A 615 24.23 -4.88 -1.60
CA ASN A 615 23.07 -5.67 -1.20
C ASN A 615 22.99 -6.93 -2.04
N PHE A 616 22.83 -8.07 -1.40
CA PHE A 616 22.64 -9.36 -2.04
C PHE A 616 21.39 -10.03 -1.49
N ALA A 617 20.58 -10.65 -2.33
CA ALA A 617 19.41 -11.41 -1.89
C ALA A 617 19.20 -12.66 -2.74
N ILE A 618 18.66 -13.70 -2.12
CA ILE A 618 18.10 -14.87 -2.77
C ILE A 618 16.63 -14.93 -2.33
N ASN A 619 15.75 -14.50 -3.21
CA ASN A 619 14.31 -14.57 -3.00
C ASN A 619 13.81 -15.97 -3.35
N ASN A 620 12.84 -16.48 -2.60
CA ASN A 620 12.27 -17.82 -2.77
C ASN A 620 13.36 -18.90 -2.87
N VAL A 621 14.20 -18.99 -1.83
CA VAL A 621 15.36 -19.91 -1.75
C VAL A 621 14.98 -21.35 -2.10
N GLY A 622 13.82 -21.82 -1.64
CA GLY A 622 13.28 -23.16 -1.89
C GLY A 622 12.78 -23.37 -3.33
N ASN A 623 12.79 -22.34 -4.16
CA ASN A 623 12.22 -22.36 -5.52
C ASN A 623 10.78 -22.90 -5.52
N LYS A 624 9.99 -22.48 -4.53
CA LYS A 624 8.59 -22.90 -4.36
C LYS A 624 7.73 -22.37 -5.49
N TYR A 625 6.98 -23.25 -6.15
CA TYR A 625 5.88 -22.86 -7.02
C TYR A 625 4.66 -22.52 -6.14
N TYR A 626 4.11 -21.33 -6.32
CA TYR A 626 2.91 -20.91 -5.62
C TYR A 626 2.19 -19.77 -6.35
N LYS A 627 0.94 -19.58 -5.99
CA LYS A 627 0.10 -18.45 -6.39
C LYS A 627 -0.35 -17.71 -5.14
N SER A 628 -0.23 -16.39 -5.14
CA SER A 628 -0.76 -15.59 -4.03
C SER A 628 -2.27 -15.72 -3.93
N HIS A 629 -2.81 -15.80 -2.72
CA HIS A 629 -4.26 -15.84 -2.52
C HIS A 629 -4.97 -14.54 -2.93
N THR A 630 -4.24 -13.44 -3.02
CA THR A 630 -4.75 -12.16 -3.53
C THR A 630 -4.85 -12.14 -5.06
N GLN A 631 -4.18 -13.08 -5.75
CA GLN A 631 -4.23 -13.18 -7.20
C GLN A 631 -5.62 -13.59 -7.70
N ARG A 632 -6.15 -12.89 -8.70
CA ARG A 632 -7.38 -13.31 -9.40
C ARG A 632 -7.14 -14.59 -10.19
N GLU A 633 -8.17 -15.40 -10.28
CA GLU A 633 -8.21 -16.57 -11.16
C GLU A 633 -9.27 -16.38 -12.23
N SER A 634 -9.02 -16.84 -13.43
CA SER A 634 -10.04 -16.93 -14.48
C SER A 634 -11.02 -18.06 -14.15
N THR A 635 -12.13 -18.15 -14.87
CA THR A 635 -13.12 -19.23 -14.72
C THR A 635 -12.57 -20.63 -14.93
N ASN A 636 -11.43 -20.76 -15.57
CA ASN A 636 -10.69 -22.02 -15.81
C ASN A 636 -9.48 -22.17 -14.86
N GLY A 637 -9.39 -21.40 -13.81
CA GLY A 637 -8.38 -21.54 -12.76
C GLY A 637 -6.96 -21.10 -13.14
N SER A 638 -6.78 -20.35 -14.23
CA SER A 638 -5.48 -19.81 -14.60
C SER A 638 -5.23 -18.46 -13.97
N SER A 639 -4.28 -18.37 -13.06
CA SER A 639 -3.71 -17.14 -12.56
C SER A 639 -2.20 -17.16 -12.71
N LEU A 640 -1.57 -15.98 -12.78
CA LEU A 640 -0.11 -15.89 -12.84
C LEU A 640 0.49 -16.49 -11.56
N PRO A 641 1.45 -17.41 -11.68
CA PRO A 641 2.22 -17.84 -10.52
C PRO A 641 3.19 -16.75 -10.10
N GLU A 642 3.64 -16.80 -8.87
CA GLU A 642 4.71 -15.96 -8.36
C GLU A 642 6.07 -16.40 -8.91
N ALA A 643 7.06 -15.50 -8.87
CA ALA A 643 8.42 -15.81 -9.28
C ALA A 643 9.00 -16.96 -8.44
N GLY A 644 9.74 -17.84 -9.10
CA GLY A 644 10.58 -18.83 -8.44
C GLY A 644 11.81 -18.20 -7.81
N ARG A 645 12.88 -18.99 -7.63
CA ARG A 645 14.12 -18.47 -7.06
C ARG A 645 14.70 -17.36 -7.92
N ASP A 646 15.00 -16.23 -7.28
CA ASP A 646 15.63 -15.07 -7.91
C ASP A 646 16.82 -14.58 -7.07
N VAL A 647 17.99 -14.54 -7.70
CA VAL A 647 19.24 -14.05 -7.08
C VAL A 647 19.44 -12.62 -7.53
N ARG A 648 19.60 -11.71 -6.59
CA ARG A 648 19.73 -10.27 -6.83
C ARG A 648 21.01 -9.72 -6.21
N LEU A 649 21.64 -8.79 -6.92
CA LEU A 649 22.77 -8.01 -6.43
C LEU A 649 22.48 -6.54 -6.73
N GLY A 650 22.68 -5.68 -5.73
CA GLY A 650 22.52 -4.24 -5.84
C GLY A 650 23.69 -3.49 -5.22
N VAL A 651 24.00 -2.34 -5.76
CA VAL A 651 25.00 -1.41 -5.23
C VAL A 651 24.39 -0.02 -5.20
N ASN A 652 24.51 0.65 -4.05
CA ASN A 652 24.09 2.02 -3.85
C ASN A 652 25.28 2.84 -3.36
N TYR A 653 25.53 3.97 -3.98
CA TYR A 653 26.55 4.94 -3.56
C TYR A 653 25.90 6.31 -3.37
N ARG A 654 26.16 6.93 -2.23
CA ARG A 654 25.68 8.25 -1.85
C ARG A 654 26.85 9.13 -1.41
N TRP A 655 27.00 10.30 -2.02
CA TRP A 655 28.02 11.30 -1.72
C TRP A 655 27.38 12.62 -1.34
#